data_6c4eb6abf699aa88033eaf22c225b25d
#
_entry.id   6c4eb6abf699aa88033eaf22c225b25d
#
_cell.length_a   1.000
_cell.length_b   1.000
_cell.length_c   1.000
_cell.angle_alpha   90.00
_cell.angle_beta   90.00
_cell.angle_gamma   90.00
#
_symmetry.space_group_name_H-M   'P 1'
#
loop_
_entity.id
_entity.type
_entity.pdbx_description
1 polymer ?
#
loop_
_entity_poly.entity_id
_entity_poly.type
_entity_poly.pdbx_seq_one_letter_code
_entity_poly.pdbx_strand_id
1 'polypeptide(L)'
;MPTEHIMYRIAWTLIALSMCLHGIADESYKGPMWLCSAKDGKTIYVVNKDSHEVAVLNTADDIIIKTIALGNDVFPQGAALSADEKTLYVTGGGHKGRVFAVDPIAGTIIQTAPAGHTPTAAVITPDGTKLFVCNQFTNDVNEYSLPGLTLTRTIKTVREPRSAVVTRDGKYVLVANLLPLDPANFLNEYIPNINVYVASRISYINVATGETKSIRNLPNGNGVLSGMCLSPDGRYVYVTTVVTRTETRTTHVTSGWINSAGIAVFDVTQLDHDNGGLINVVLIDDHALGAAYPWGITTSADGTKIYVAIAGTSELMIVDAVAMHKKLETEPIYTIPNEYVSPYSAGIETYRNVVFLLNMKKRVQLPGKGARALTVVGNNIYIGMYFSDTLQKLDATELRPVEIALGPVPVWTPERRGEIWWNDATLCHEHWQSCASCHPDARMEGHNWDLLNDGHGNLKNTKSLLFAHETLPSMWQGVRDNPELDGWNTELQGLQCIRTGFEFILFTQPDEDKCRDIDAYLKALQPVPSPYLTEGTLSAKAERGKIIFEDRSVGCTKCHPAPLFTDNKMHDVKSRCYYDTVSSFYTPTLIEVWRTSPYLHDGRYVDMKDVFKHGKHCGVAGDVAGLTDEQIDDLVEYLLSL
;
A
#
# COMPACT_ATOMS: atom_id res chain seq x y z
N MET A 1 -31.80 -33.89 -17.54
CA MET A 1 -30.75 -32.91 -17.49
C MET A 1 -31.29 -31.49 -17.63
N PRO A 2 -32.05 -30.97 -16.66
CA PRO A 2 -32.25 -29.53 -16.50
C PRO A 2 -32.04 -29.04 -15.07
N THR A 3 -31.47 -29.86 -14.16
CA THR A 3 -31.33 -29.53 -12.74
C THR A 3 -30.00 -28.88 -12.36
N GLU A 4 -28.94 -29.06 -13.15
CA GLU A 4 -27.64 -28.47 -12.85
C GLU A 4 -27.57 -26.95 -13.15
N HIS A 5 -28.24 -26.48 -14.19
CA HIS A 5 -28.28 -25.03 -14.49
C HIS A 5 -29.07 -24.20 -13.47
N ILE A 6 -29.97 -24.82 -12.72
CA ILE A 6 -30.76 -24.13 -11.69
C ILE A 6 -29.92 -23.99 -10.41
N MET A 7 -29.12 -24.99 -10.06
CA MET A 7 -28.21 -24.90 -8.90
C MET A 7 -27.10 -23.85 -9.08
N TYR A 8 -26.52 -23.72 -10.27
CA TYR A 8 -25.53 -22.67 -10.56
C TYR A 8 -26.13 -21.26 -10.47
N ARG A 9 -27.34 -21.03 -10.96
CA ARG A 9 -28.00 -19.72 -10.82
C ARG A 9 -28.37 -19.40 -9.36
N ILE A 10 -28.74 -20.40 -8.57
CA ILE A 10 -29.05 -20.22 -7.15
C ILE A 10 -27.79 -19.97 -6.35
N ALA A 11 -26.67 -20.62 -6.66
CA ALA A 11 -25.38 -20.36 -6.00
C ALA A 11 -24.86 -18.91 -6.29
N TRP A 12 -24.93 -18.43 -7.52
CA TRP A 12 -24.57 -17.05 -7.87
C TRP A 12 -25.56 -16.03 -7.28
N THR A 13 -26.84 -16.35 -7.20
CA THR A 13 -27.85 -15.47 -6.57
C THR A 13 -27.70 -15.45 -5.06
N LEU A 14 -27.30 -16.55 -4.42
CA LEU A 14 -27.03 -16.61 -2.98
C LEU A 14 -25.69 -15.95 -2.63
N ILE A 15 -24.65 -16.07 -3.46
CA ILE A 15 -23.40 -15.34 -3.31
C ILE A 15 -23.64 -13.83 -3.56
N ALA A 16 -24.42 -13.46 -4.57
CA ALA A 16 -24.79 -12.06 -4.80
C ALA A 16 -25.74 -11.51 -3.72
N LEU A 17 -26.64 -12.31 -3.14
CA LEU A 17 -27.47 -11.90 -1.99
C LEU A 17 -26.68 -11.86 -0.68
N SER A 18 -25.71 -12.76 -0.49
CA SER A 18 -24.76 -12.69 0.64
C SER A 18 -23.83 -11.47 0.52
N MET A 19 -23.43 -11.11 -0.71
CA MET A 19 -22.67 -9.89 -0.98
C MET A 19 -23.47 -8.60 -0.70
N CYS A 20 -24.81 -8.63 -0.81
CA CYS A 20 -25.65 -7.48 -0.47
C CYS A 20 -25.95 -7.34 1.03
N LEU A 21 -25.68 -8.37 1.86
CA LEU A 21 -26.04 -8.35 3.28
C LEU A 21 -24.85 -8.12 4.23
N HIS A 22 -23.61 -8.05 3.74
CA HIS A 22 -22.41 -7.76 4.55
C HIS A 22 -21.71 -6.47 4.18
N GLY A 23 -22.31 -5.62 3.37
CA GLY A 23 -21.92 -4.25 3.12
C GLY A 23 -22.64 -3.24 4.02
N ILE A 24 -22.99 -3.61 5.25
CA ILE A 24 -23.28 -2.60 6.27
C ILE A 24 -21.91 -2.10 6.68
N ALA A 25 -21.47 -0.98 6.06
CA ALA A 25 -20.47 -0.14 6.67
C ALA A 25 -20.94 0.05 8.11
N ASP A 26 -20.15 -0.42 9.06
CA ASP A 26 -20.50 -0.25 10.46
C ASP A 26 -20.46 1.27 10.70
N GLU A 27 -21.63 1.92 10.70
CA GLU A 27 -21.76 3.38 10.90
C GLU A 27 -21.12 3.84 12.21
N SER A 28 -20.58 2.89 12.98
CA SER A 28 -19.90 3.12 14.24
C SER A 28 -18.48 3.68 14.10
N TYR A 29 -17.75 3.38 13.03
CA TYR A 29 -16.35 3.83 12.86
C TYR A 29 -16.23 5.08 12.00
N LYS A 30 -15.29 5.99 12.37
CA LYS A 30 -14.98 7.20 11.60
C LYS A 30 -13.81 6.99 10.63
N GLY A 31 -12.70 6.47 11.10
CA GLY A 31 -11.52 6.20 10.29
C GLY A 31 -10.92 7.48 9.68
N PRO A 32 -10.39 8.44 10.48
CA PRO A 32 -9.79 9.68 9.95
C PRO A 32 -8.55 9.36 9.11
N MET A 33 -8.66 9.58 7.79
CA MET A 33 -7.66 9.18 6.80
C MET A 33 -6.86 10.34 6.22
N TRP A 34 -7.44 11.55 6.18
CA TRP A 34 -6.82 12.76 5.65
C TRP A 34 -7.24 13.98 6.42
N LEU A 35 -6.34 14.96 6.57
CA LEU A 35 -6.61 16.26 7.18
C LEU A 35 -6.23 17.37 6.19
N CYS A 36 -7.11 18.36 6.06
CA CYS A 36 -6.90 19.54 5.25
C CYS A 36 -7.28 20.78 6.05
N SER A 37 -6.36 21.70 6.28
CA SER A 37 -6.61 22.92 7.05
C SER A 37 -6.92 24.12 6.15
N ALA A 38 -7.82 24.99 6.59
CA ALA A 38 -8.01 26.31 6.01
C ALA A 38 -6.79 27.21 6.28
N LYS A 39 -6.53 28.18 5.39
CA LYS A 39 -5.36 29.08 5.49
C LYS A 39 -5.37 29.98 6.73
N ASP A 40 -6.57 30.35 7.18
CA ASP A 40 -6.73 31.16 8.39
C ASP A 40 -6.50 30.37 9.69
N GLY A 41 -6.32 29.06 9.56
CA GLY A 41 -6.08 28.15 10.67
C GLY A 41 -7.28 27.92 11.60
N LYS A 42 -8.50 28.39 11.24
CA LYS A 42 -9.68 28.24 12.10
C LYS A 42 -10.45 26.95 11.86
N THR A 43 -10.20 26.29 10.75
CA THR A 43 -10.96 25.11 10.34
C THR A 43 -10.03 24.00 9.85
N ILE A 44 -10.32 22.76 10.27
CA ILE A 44 -9.75 21.55 9.72
C ILE A 44 -10.86 20.67 9.16
N TYR A 45 -10.71 20.22 7.93
CA TYR A 45 -11.56 19.22 7.29
C TYR A 45 -10.96 17.85 7.53
N VAL A 46 -11.70 17.00 8.22
CA VAL A 46 -11.30 15.62 8.57
C VAL A 46 -12.02 14.67 7.63
N VAL A 47 -11.28 14.02 6.75
CA VAL A 47 -11.82 13.02 5.83
C VAL A 47 -11.93 11.69 6.56
N ASN A 48 -13.14 11.27 6.86
CA ASN A 48 -13.47 10.07 7.59
C ASN A 48 -13.86 8.96 6.59
N LYS A 49 -12.94 8.00 6.39
CA LYS A 49 -13.08 6.96 5.38
C LYS A 49 -14.22 6.00 5.69
N ASP A 50 -14.30 5.54 6.93
CA ASP A 50 -15.20 4.44 7.31
C ASP A 50 -16.65 4.94 7.52
N SER A 51 -16.84 6.22 7.88
CA SER A 51 -18.18 6.85 7.95
C SER A 51 -18.60 7.60 6.69
N HIS A 52 -17.80 7.56 5.61
CA HIS A 52 -18.13 8.15 4.29
C HIS A 52 -18.46 9.65 4.33
N GLU A 53 -17.74 10.41 5.17
CA GLU A 53 -18.05 11.81 5.44
C GLU A 53 -16.80 12.68 5.54
N VAL A 54 -17.01 13.99 5.54
CA VAL A 54 -16.02 14.98 5.98
C VAL A 54 -16.55 15.67 7.22
N ALA A 55 -15.83 15.58 8.34
CA ALA A 55 -16.11 16.35 9.53
C ALA A 55 -15.38 17.69 9.46
N VAL A 56 -16.04 18.76 9.95
CA VAL A 56 -15.51 20.13 10.00
C VAL A 56 -15.21 20.48 11.45
N LEU A 57 -13.93 20.58 11.77
CA LEU A 57 -13.43 20.92 13.10
C LEU A 57 -13.18 22.42 13.20
N ASN A 58 -13.73 23.08 14.21
CA ASN A 58 -13.32 24.43 14.62
C ASN A 58 -12.11 24.33 15.56
N THR A 59 -11.00 24.95 15.19
CA THR A 59 -9.72 24.86 15.94
C THR A 59 -9.67 25.77 17.18
N ALA A 60 -10.65 26.70 17.35
CA ALA A 60 -10.67 27.61 18.49
C ALA A 60 -11.15 26.92 19.78
N ASP A 61 -12.07 25.98 19.63
CA ASP A 61 -12.68 25.23 20.75
C ASP A 61 -12.53 23.70 20.60
N ASP A 62 -11.91 23.25 19.50
CA ASP A 62 -11.67 21.85 19.17
C ASP A 62 -12.97 21.01 19.04
N ILE A 63 -14.04 21.63 18.51
CA ILE A 63 -15.36 20.99 18.36
C ILE A 63 -15.67 20.72 16.90
N ILE A 64 -16.27 19.56 16.61
CA ILE A 64 -16.85 19.25 15.31
C ILE A 64 -18.14 20.06 15.15
N ILE A 65 -18.12 21.04 14.26
CA ILE A 65 -19.24 21.97 14.03
C ILE A 65 -20.19 21.50 12.92
N LYS A 66 -19.75 20.58 12.08
CA LYS A 66 -20.52 20.07 10.95
C LYS A 66 -19.96 18.73 10.47
N THR A 67 -20.85 17.90 9.92
CA THR A 67 -20.52 16.69 9.18
C THR A 67 -21.15 16.75 7.79
N ILE A 68 -20.38 16.44 6.75
CA ILE A 68 -20.78 16.47 5.34
C ILE A 68 -20.77 15.05 4.82
N ALA A 69 -21.94 14.44 4.66
CA ALA A 69 -22.08 13.09 4.11
C ALA A 69 -21.78 13.08 2.60
N LEU A 70 -21.01 12.10 2.14
CA LEU A 70 -20.66 11.92 0.73
C LEU A 70 -21.44 10.81 0.05
N GLY A 71 -22.12 9.96 0.82
CA GLY A 71 -22.89 8.79 0.37
C GLY A 71 -22.24 7.47 0.80
N ASN A 72 -23.03 6.41 0.92
CA ASN A 72 -22.68 5.18 1.62
C ASN A 72 -21.54 4.34 0.99
N ASP A 73 -21.22 4.51 -0.30
CA ASP A 73 -20.18 3.71 -0.98
C ASP A 73 -18.95 4.55 -1.37
N VAL A 74 -18.69 5.65 -0.65
CA VAL A 74 -17.67 6.61 -1.10
C VAL A 74 -16.27 6.25 -0.61
N PHE A 75 -16.10 5.81 0.63
CA PHE A 75 -14.78 5.53 1.22
C PHE A 75 -13.76 6.64 0.91
N PRO A 76 -13.97 7.88 1.37
CA PRO A 76 -13.11 9.01 1.00
C PRO A 76 -11.70 8.83 1.54
N GLN A 77 -10.69 9.24 0.76
CA GLN A 77 -9.29 8.99 1.09
C GLN A 77 -8.42 10.23 1.11
N GLY A 78 -8.76 11.27 0.38
CA GLY A 78 -7.97 12.49 0.28
C GLY A 78 -8.83 13.70 0.00
N ALA A 79 -8.28 14.89 0.25
CA ALA A 79 -8.93 16.14 -0.09
C ALA A 79 -7.93 17.26 -0.39
N ALA A 80 -8.36 18.24 -1.19
CA ALA A 80 -7.65 19.48 -1.46
C ALA A 80 -8.62 20.66 -1.42
N LEU A 81 -8.26 21.73 -0.71
CA LEU A 81 -9.03 22.95 -0.62
C LEU A 81 -8.64 23.90 -1.74
N SER A 82 -9.61 24.49 -2.45
CA SER A 82 -9.35 25.51 -3.48
C SER A 82 -8.61 26.72 -2.91
N ALA A 83 -7.91 27.46 -3.77
CA ALA A 83 -7.11 28.61 -3.35
C ALA A 83 -7.94 29.73 -2.70
N ASP A 84 -9.21 29.86 -3.08
CA ASP A 84 -10.19 30.79 -2.50
C ASP A 84 -11.01 30.20 -1.33
N GLU A 85 -10.71 28.93 -0.96
CA GLU A 85 -11.33 28.18 0.13
C GLU A 85 -12.86 27.95 0.01
N LYS A 86 -13.42 28.16 -1.20
CA LYS A 86 -14.85 27.97 -1.44
C LYS A 86 -15.24 26.56 -1.84
N THR A 87 -14.27 25.76 -2.26
CA THR A 87 -14.52 24.39 -2.71
C THR A 87 -13.50 23.44 -2.10
N LEU A 88 -13.99 22.39 -1.45
CA LEU A 88 -13.19 21.25 -1.01
C LEU A 88 -13.37 20.11 -2.01
N TYR A 89 -12.30 19.70 -2.68
CA TYR A 89 -12.31 18.56 -3.57
C TYR A 89 -11.94 17.30 -2.78
N VAL A 90 -12.86 16.33 -2.74
CA VAL A 90 -12.70 15.09 -1.96
C VAL A 90 -12.66 13.90 -2.92
N THR A 91 -11.70 13.00 -2.75
CA THR A 91 -11.56 11.76 -3.53
C THR A 91 -12.21 10.59 -2.82
N GLY A 92 -12.86 9.68 -3.57
CA GLY A 92 -13.50 8.50 -3.01
C GLY A 92 -14.22 7.67 -4.06
N GLY A 93 -15.11 6.75 -3.65
CA GLY A 93 -15.92 5.92 -4.54
C GLY A 93 -15.34 4.53 -4.82
N GLY A 94 -14.23 4.16 -4.21
CA GLY A 94 -13.63 2.83 -4.37
C GLY A 94 -13.39 2.48 -5.84
N HIS A 95 -13.87 1.30 -6.29
CA HIS A 95 -13.75 0.83 -7.68
C HIS A 95 -14.52 1.71 -8.68
N LYS A 96 -15.55 2.44 -8.25
CA LYS A 96 -16.25 3.47 -9.03
C LYS A 96 -15.75 4.85 -8.62
N GLY A 97 -14.47 5.11 -8.86
CA GLY A 97 -13.80 6.31 -8.40
C GLY A 97 -14.51 7.61 -8.79
N ARG A 98 -14.55 8.54 -7.86
CA ARG A 98 -15.19 9.86 -8.02
C ARG A 98 -14.37 10.94 -7.31
N VAL A 99 -14.51 12.16 -7.82
CA VAL A 99 -14.10 13.39 -7.14
C VAL A 99 -15.34 14.19 -6.84
N PHE A 100 -15.48 14.64 -5.61
CA PHE A 100 -16.59 15.46 -5.14
C PHE A 100 -16.10 16.89 -4.93
N ALA A 101 -16.71 17.86 -5.62
CA ALA A 101 -16.58 19.27 -5.27
C ALA A 101 -17.65 19.61 -4.22
N VAL A 102 -17.20 20.00 -3.06
CA VAL A 102 -18.04 20.25 -1.88
C VAL A 102 -17.95 21.73 -1.50
N ASP A 103 -19.10 22.39 -1.28
CA ASP A 103 -19.12 23.67 -0.57
C ASP A 103 -18.92 23.41 0.93
N PRO A 104 -17.77 23.75 1.50
CA PRO A 104 -17.49 23.41 2.89
C PRO A 104 -18.28 24.27 3.87
N ILE A 105 -18.78 25.45 3.44
CA ILE A 105 -19.60 26.36 4.26
C ILE A 105 -21.05 25.89 4.28
N ALA A 106 -21.64 25.66 3.09
CA ALA A 106 -23.00 25.11 3.00
C ALA A 106 -23.09 23.66 3.48
N GLY A 107 -22.02 22.88 3.32
CA GLY A 107 -21.97 21.45 3.62
C GLY A 107 -22.68 20.60 2.56
N THR A 108 -22.61 21.01 1.30
CA THR A 108 -23.31 20.35 0.18
C THR A 108 -22.36 19.98 -0.93
N ILE A 109 -22.63 18.88 -1.62
CA ILE A 109 -21.92 18.49 -2.84
C ILE A 109 -22.40 19.39 -3.98
N ILE A 110 -21.49 20.17 -4.58
CA ILE A 110 -21.75 21.06 -5.71
C ILE A 110 -21.75 20.28 -7.01
N GLN A 111 -20.77 19.38 -7.17
CA GLN A 111 -20.53 18.64 -8.38
C GLN A 111 -19.77 17.34 -8.09
N THR A 112 -19.94 16.35 -8.95
CA THR A 112 -19.17 15.09 -8.91
C THR A 112 -18.64 14.80 -10.30
N ALA A 113 -17.37 14.38 -10.38
CA ALA A 113 -16.74 13.92 -11.60
C ALA A 113 -16.22 12.49 -11.45
N PRO A 114 -16.19 11.68 -12.55
CA PRO A 114 -15.59 10.36 -12.54
C PRO A 114 -14.09 10.44 -12.32
N ALA A 115 -13.52 9.45 -11.64
CA ALA A 115 -12.08 9.23 -11.47
C ALA A 115 -11.74 7.78 -11.82
N GLY A 116 -10.45 7.43 -11.79
CA GLY A 116 -10.01 6.04 -11.90
C GLY A 116 -10.32 5.23 -10.65
N HIS A 117 -9.87 3.98 -10.62
CA HIS A 117 -10.15 3.05 -9.53
C HIS A 117 -9.42 3.46 -8.24
N THR A 118 -10.17 3.58 -7.15
CA THR A 118 -9.67 3.92 -5.80
C THR A 118 -8.85 5.21 -5.79
N PRO A 119 -9.48 6.38 -6.03
CA PRO A 119 -8.79 7.65 -5.98
C PRO A 119 -8.34 7.97 -4.55
N THR A 120 -7.08 8.37 -4.40
CA THR A 120 -6.40 8.63 -3.12
C THR A 120 -6.12 10.11 -2.92
N ALA A 121 -4.90 10.57 -3.21
CA ALA A 121 -4.52 11.97 -3.03
C ALA A 121 -5.11 12.89 -4.10
N ALA A 122 -5.43 14.12 -3.69
CA ALA A 122 -5.80 15.23 -4.55
C ALA A 122 -4.85 16.42 -4.31
N VAL A 123 -4.35 17.04 -5.39
CA VAL A 123 -3.49 18.23 -5.30
C VAL A 123 -3.86 19.26 -6.36
N ILE A 124 -3.82 20.52 -5.99
CA ILE A 124 -4.20 21.65 -6.86
C ILE A 124 -2.94 22.43 -7.24
N THR A 125 -2.83 22.84 -8.50
CA THR A 125 -1.74 23.72 -8.95
C THR A 125 -1.77 25.06 -8.23
N PRO A 126 -0.61 25.73 -8.02
CA PRO A 126 -0.55 27.01 -7.31
C PRO A 126 -1.42 28.13 -7.91
N ASP A 127 -1.66 28.09 -9.23
CA ASP A 127 -2.55 29.02 -9.93
C ASP A 127 -4.04 28.71 -9.77
N GLY A 128 -4.37 27.57 -9.11
CA GLY A 128 -5.75 27.15 -8.86
C GLY A 128 -6.51 26.63 -10.08
N THR A 129 -5.84 26.43 -11.22
CA THR A 129 -6.52 26.10 -12.48
C THR A 129 -6.66 24.61 -12.76
N LYS A 130 -5.88 23.76 -12.07
CA LYS A 130 -5.88 22.31 -12.28
C LYS A 130 -5.88 21.54 -10.97
N LEU A 131 -6.61 20.42 -10.99
CA LEU A 131 -6.60 19.41 -9.93
C LEU A 131 -6.02 18.13 -10.48
N PHE A 132 -5.08 17.51 -9.75
CA PHE A 132 -4.56 16.18 -10.05
C PHE A 132 -4.98 15.19 -8.98
N VAL A 133 -5.47 14.03 -9.40
CA VAL A 133 -6.00 12.97 -8.52
C VAL A 133 -5.31 11.66 -8.83
N CYS A 134 -4.66 11.08 -7.83
CA CYS A 134 -4.03 9.77 -7.89
C CYS A 134 -5.08 8.66 -7.85
N ASN A 135 -5.06 7.72 -8.79
CA ASN A 135 -5.94 6.56 -8.83
C ASN A 135 -5.12 5.30 -8.59
N GLN A 136 -5.27 4.71 -7.41
CA GLN A 136 -4.37 3.67 -6.91
C GLN A 136 -4.29 2.46 -7.85
N PHE A 137 -5.43 1.86 -8.23
CA PHE A 137 -5.42 0.57 -8.93
C PHE A 137 -5.51 0.66 -10.44
N THR A 138 -5.88 1.81 -11.02
CA THR A 138 -5.69 2.06 -12.46
C THR A 138 -4.28 2.53 -12.80
N ASN A 139 -3.43 2.76 -11.79
CA ASN A 139 -2.03 3.19 -11.95
C ASN A 139 -1.92 4.45 -12.83
N ASP A 140 -2.74 5.45 -12.51
CA ASP A 140 -2.75 6.71 -13.25
C ASP A 140 -3.13 7.90 -12.35
N VAL A 141 -2.99 9.09 -12.94
CA VAL A 141 -3.41 10.36 -12.35
C VAL A 141 -4.38 11.04 -13.30
N ASN A 142 -5.55 11.40 -12.81
CA ASN A 142 -6.48 12.22 -13.54
C ASN A 142 -6.17 13.71 -13.36
N GLU A 143 -6.19 14.48 -14.44
CA GLU A 143 -6.12 15.94 -14.44
C GLU A 143 -7.49 16.51 -14.75
N TYR A 144 -7.94 17.44 -13.91
CA TYR A 144 -9.20 18.17 -14.10
C TYR A 144 -8.90 19.67 -14.24
N SER A 145 -9.64 20.34 -15.12
CA SER A 145 -9.68 21.80 -15.15
C SER A 145 -10.62 22.33 -14.06
N LEU A 146 -10.20 23.39 -13.38
CA LEU A 146 -10.95 24.05 -12.32
C LEU A 146 -11.42 25.45 -12.77
N PRO A 147 -12.55 25.96 -12.24
CA PRO A 147 -13.40 25.36 -11.21
C PRO A 147 -14.40 24.30 -11.74
N GLY A 148 -14.51 24.12 -13.06
CA GLY A 148 -15.54 23.28 -13.71
C GLY A 148 -15.42 21.77 -13.47
N LEU A 149 -14.42 21.30 -12.72
CA LEU A 149 -14.12 19.89 -12.42
C LEU A 149 -14.25 18.98 -13.66
N THR A 150 -13.71 19.44 -14.79
CA THR A 150 -13.79 18.71 -16.07
C THR A 150 -12.53 17.88 -16.28
N LEU A 151 -12.67 16.58 -16.44
CA LEU A 151 -11.55 15.66 -16.73
C LEU A 151 -10.93 16.04 -18.08
N THR A 152 -9.64 16.39 -18.08
CA THR A 152 -8.89 16.81 -19.27
C THR A 152 -7.91 15.74 -19.75
N ARG A 153 -7.28 15.02 -18.84
CA ARG A 153 -6.30 13.97 -19.15
C ARG A 153 -6.31 12.86 -18.12
N THR A 154 -5.99 11.63 -18.56
CA THR A 154 -5.60 10.52 -17.71
C THR A 154 -4.14 10.18 -18.00
N ILE A 155 -3.28 10.31 -17.02
CA ILE A 155 -1.82 10.26 -17.15
C ILE A 155 -1.33 8.99 -16.45
N LYS A 156 -0.70 8.07 -17.19
CA LYS A 156 -0.17 6.83 -16.61
C LYS A 156 1.03 7.10 -15.71
N THR A 157 1.04 6.39 -14.58
CA THR A 157 2.14 6.34 -13.62
C THR A 157 2.62 4.90 -13.46
N VAL A 158 3.50 4.65 -12.51
CA VAL A 158 3.84 3.30 -12.09
C VAL A 158 2.86 2.81 -11.02
N ARG A 159 3.14 1.69 -10.39
CA ARG A 159 2.25 0.90 -9.57
C ARG A 159 1.75 1.64 -8.31
N GLU A 160 0.45 1.74 -8.15
CA GLU A 160 -0.28 2.21 -6.97
C GLU A 160 0.12 3.65 -6.51
N PRO A 161 -0.20 4.70 -7.32
CA PRO A 161 0.00 6.08 -6.89
C PRO A 161 -0.83 6.38 -5.63
N ARG A 162 -0.17 6.89 -4.59
CA ARG A 162 -0.76 7.03 -3.25
C ARG A 162 -0.84 8.45 -2.74
N SER A 163 0.23 9.22 -2.94
CA SER A 163 0.36 10.58 -2.46
C SER A 163 1.01 11.45 -3.53
N ALA A 164 0.75 12.74 -3.53
CA ALA A 164 1.30 13.66 -4.50
C ALA A 164 1.57 15.05 -3.90
N VAL A 165 2.47 15.80 -4.54
CA VAL A 165 2.67 17.22 -4.32
C VAL A 165 2.86 17.93 -5.66
N VAL A 166 2.51 19.21 -5.73
CA VAL A 166 2.81 20.08 -6.87
C VAL A 166 3.98 20.97 -6.49
N THR A 167 4.96 21.13 -7.39
CA THR A 167 6.06 22.07 -7.18
C THR A 167 5.54 23.52 -7.08
N ARG A 168 6.23 24.36 -6.32
CA ARG A 168 5.77 25.74 -6.06
C ARG A 168 5.65 26.58 -7.34
N ASP A 169 6.44 26.27 -8.35
CA ASP A 169 6.37 26.93 -9.68
C ASP A 169 5.27 26.35 -10.59
N GLY A 170 4.55 25.32 -10.13
CA GLY A 170 3.48 24.66 -10.86
C GLY A 170 3.91 23.82 -12.05
N LYS A 171 5.22 23.54 -12.23
CA LYS A 171 5.72 22.83 -13.41
C LYS A 171 5.55 21.32 -13.32
N TYR A 172 5.70 20.76 -12.13
CA TYR A 172 5.66 19.31 -11.93
C TYR A 172 4.68 18.89 -10.83
N VAL A 173 4.04 17.75 -11.05
CA VAL A 173 3.42 16.95 -9.99
C VAL A 173 4.33 15.76 -9.70
N LEU A 174 4.77 15.63 -8.46
CA LEU A 174 5.49 14.45 -7.98
C LEU A 174 4.49 13.51 -7.34
N VAL A 175 4.58 12.23 -7.69
CA VAL A 175 3.64 11.19 -7.22
C VAL A 175 4.42 10.06 -6.57
N ALA A 176 4.12 9.78 -5.32
CA ALA A 176 4.63 8.60 -4.60
C ALA A 176 3.82 7.36 -4.98
N ASN A 177 4.50 6.36 -5.53
CA ASN A 177 3.90 5.08 -5.89
C ASN A 177 4.19 4.07 -4.78
N LEU A 178 3.13 3.45 -4.24
CA LEU A 178 3.21 2.64 -3.02
C LEU A 178 4.12 1.43 -3.17
N LEU A 179 4.00 0.69 -4.26
CA LEU A 179 4.67 -0.59 -4.46
C LEU A 179 5.70 -0.55 -5.59
N PRO A 180 6.73 -1.42 -5.53
CA PRO A 180 7.72 -1.54 -6.61
C PRO A 180 7.12 -2.12 -7.89
N LEU A 181 7.77 -1.81 -9.02
CA LEU A 181 7.46 -2.35 -10.34
C LEU A 181 8.66 -3.16 -10.89
N ASP A 182 9.51 -3.65 -10.05
CA ASP A 182 10.68 -4.43 -10.48
C ASP A 182 10.43 -5.92 -10.21
N PRO A 183 10.97 -6.84 -11.04
CA PRO A 183 10.91 -8.24 -10.72
C PRO A 183 11.71 -8.49 -9.43
N ALA A 184 11.15 -9.30 -8.55
CA ALA A 184 11.82 -9.66 -7.30
C ALA A 184 12.94 -10.68 -7.49
N ASN A 185 13.09 -11.19 -8.71
CA ASN A 185 14.12 -12.15 -9.10
C ASN A 185 14.58 -11.91 -10.55
N PHE A 186 15.89 -12.07 -10.87
CA PHE A 186 16.40 -12.13 -12.23
C PHE A 186 16.60 -13.56 -12.68
N LEU A 187 16.23 -13.83 -13.93
CA LEU A 187 16.49 -15.11 -14.61
C LEU A 187 17.99 -15.22 -14.94
N ASN A 188 18.83 -15.41 -13.94
CA ASN A 188 20.20 -15.81 -14.16
C ASN A 188 20.40 -17.24 -13.66
N GLU A 189 20.58 -18.18 -14.58
CA GLU A 189 20.76 -19.61 -14.26
C GLU A 189 22.00 -19.89 -13.40
N TYR A 190 22.95 -18.93 -13.32
CA TYR A 190 24.27 -19.15 -12.71
C TYR A 190 24.49 -18.43 -11.39
N ILE A 191 23.77 -17.37 -11.10
CA ILE A 191 23.93 -16.59 -9.86
C ILE A 191 22.57 -16.42 -9.21
N PRO A 192 22.36 -17.09 -8.08
CA PRO A 192 21.12 -16.88 -7.33
C PRO A 192 21.09 -15.47 -6.76
N ASN A 193 20.04 -14.87 -6.99
CA ASN A 193 19.39 -13.63 -6.65
C ASN A 193 19.71 -12.90 -5.36
N ILE A 194 20.93 -12.77 -5.01
CA ILE A 194 21.31 -12.16 -3.74
C ILE A 194 21.12 -10.64 -3.76
N ASN A 195 20.99 -10.00 -4.92
CA ASN A 195 20.86 -8.53 -5.02
C ASN A 195 20.05 -8.09 -6.24
N VAL A 196 18.80 -8.51 -6.29
CA VAL A 196 17.87 -7.88 -7.22
C VAL A 196 17.51 -6.49 -6.69
N TYR A 197 17.64 -5.48 -7.52
CA TYR A 197 17.20 -4.15 -7.18
C TYR A 197 15.67 -4.08 -7.27
N VAL A 198 15.00 -3.93 -6.13
CA VAL A 198 13.55 -3.77 -6.03
C VAL A 198 13.27 -2.53 -5.21
N ALA A 199 12.67 -1.50 -5.82
CA ALA A 199 12.27 -0.30 -5.12
C ALA A 199 11.05 0.37 -5.75
N SER A 200 10.22 0.99 -4.93
CA SER A 200 9.17 1.90 -5.37
C SER A 200 9.78 3.13 -6.07
N ARG A 201 8.96 3.86 -6.83
CA ARG A 201 9.43 5.00 -7.62
C ARG A 201 8.59 6.24 -7.36
N ILE A 202 9.19 7.40 -7.56
CA ILE A 202 8.47 8.65 -7.71
C ILE A 202 8.22 8.89 -9.20
N SER A 203 6.97 9.16 -9.56
CA SER A 203 6.62 9.62 -10.91
C SER A 203 6.59 11.14 -10.94
N TYR A 204 7.18 11.71 -11.98
CA TYR A 204 7.25 13.15 -12.24
C TYR A 204 6.37 13.46 -13.44
N ILE A 205 5.30 14.21 -13.25
CA ILE A 205 4.37 14.61 -14.31
C ILE A 205 4.62 16.06 -14.65
N ASN A 206 4.97 16.35 -15.90
CA ASN A 206 5.02 17.72 -16.41
C ASN A 206 3.59 18.26 -16.57
N VAL A 207 3.25 19.31 -15.81
CA VAL A 207 1.90 19.88 -15.76
C VAL A 207 1.43 20.43 -17.12
N ALA A 208 2.35 20.96 -17.93
CA ALA A 208 2.00 21.51 -19.24
C ALA A 208 1.74 20.41 -20.28
N THR A 209 2.62 19.41 -20.36
CA THR A 209 2.57 18.39 -21.42
C THR A 209 1.82 17.13 -21.00
N GLY A 210 1.75 16.80 -19.70
CA GLY A 210 1.29 15.51 -19.17
C GLY A 210 2.30 14.39 -19.33
N GLU A 211 3.51 14.68 -19.80
CA GLU A 211 4.57 13.70 -19.91
C GLU A 211 4.99 13.21 -18.53
N THR A 212 5.14 11.90 -18.38
CA THR A 212 5.52 11.26 -17.13
C THR A 212 6.91 10.66 -17.24
N LYS A 213 7.75 10.96 -16.27
CA LYS A 213 9.05 10.32 -16.06
C LYS A 213 9.04 9.60 -14.73
N SER A 214 9.41 8.32 -14.69
CA SER A 214 9.58 7.55 -13.45
C SER A 214 11.01 7.05 -13.35
N ILE A 215 11.75 7.56 -12.38
CA ILE A 215 13.17 7.30 -12.25
C ILE A 215 13.39 6.21 -11.20
N ARG A 216 14.31 5.31 -11.49
CA ARG A 216 14.80 4.26 -10.61
C ARG A 216 15.92 4.83 -9.73
N ASN A 217 15.54 5.57 -8.69
CA ASN A 217 16.47 6.38 -7.90
C ASN A 217 16.50 6.08 -6.39
N LEU A 218 15.44 5.47 -5.83
CA LEU A 218 15.45 5.10 -4.42
C LEU A 218 16.38 3.91 -4.16
N PRO A 219 17.04 3.80 -2.99
CA PRO A 219 17.85 2.64 -2.63
C PRO A 219 17.09 1.32 -2.70
N ASN A 220 17.79 0.21 -2.93
CA ASN A 220 17.20 -1.11 -2.92
C ASN A 220 16.42 -1.37 -1.64
N GLY A 221 15.26 -2.03 -1.73
CA GLY A 221 14.37 -2.33 -0.62
C GLY A 221 13.44 -1.17 -0.23
N ASN A 222 13.55 0.03 -0.82
CA ASN A 222 12.63 1.11 -0.54
C ASN A 222 11.26 0.84 -1.14
N GLY A 223 10.23 0.88 -0.30
CA GLY A 223 8.85 0.65 -0.67
C GLY A 223 7.86 1.33 0.27
N VAL A 224 6.59 1.04 0.08
CA VAL A 224 5.49 1.54 0.92
C VAL A 224 5.54 3.06 1.06
N LEU A 225 5.61 3.78 -0.09
CA LEU A 225 5.62 5.24 -0.11
C LEU A 225 4.21 5.78 0.21
N SER A 226 3.97 6.14 1.46
CA SER A 226 2.62 6.46 1.96
C SER A 226 2.28 7.95 1.95
N GLY A 227 3.20 8.79 2.37
CA GLY A 227 3.01 10.23 2.52
C GLY A 227 4.07 11.05 1.81
N MET A 228 3.69 12.25 1.36
CA MET A 228 4.59 13.20 0.70
C MET A 228 4.23 14.63 1.10
N CYS A 229 5.23 15.48 1.34
CA CYS A 229 5.03 16.91 1.53
C CYS A 229 6.14 17.74 0.90
N LEU A 230 5.82 18.97 0.54
CA LEU A 230 6.76 19.99 0.06
C LEU A 230 7.18 20.86 1.24
N SER A 231 8.46 21.22 1.31
CA SER A 231 8.95 22.20 2.29
C SER A 231 8.32 23.60 2.04
N PRO A 232 8.18 24.45 3.09
CA PRO A 232 7.52 25.75 2.95
C PRO A 232 8.23 26.70 1.96
N ASP A 233 9.54 26.55 1.77
CA ASP A 233 10.31 27.31 0.76
C ASP A 233 10.14 26.74 -0.67
N GLY A 234 9.54 25.54 -0.80
CA GLY A 234 9.32 24.85 -2.07
C GLY A 234 10.55 24.16 -2.63
N ARG A 235 11.65 24.08 -1.88
CA ARG A 235 12.90 23.48 -2.35
C ARG A 235 12.96 21.98 -2.17
N TYR A 236 12.44 21.45 -1.07
CA TYR A 236 12.56 20.03 -0.73
C TYR A 236 11.23 19.31 -0.74
N VAL A 237 11.24 18.06 -1.22
CA VAL A 237 10.13 17.12 -1.06
C VAL A 237 10.60 16.01 -0.13
N TYR A 238 9.77 15.72 0.86
CA TYR A 238 9.95 14.63 1.82
C TYR A 238 8.92 13.55 1.56
N VAL A 239 9.37 12.28 1.52
CA VAL A 239 8.50 11.12 1.27
C VAL A 239 8.76 10.07 2.32
N THR A 240 7.71 9.59 2.99
CA THR A 240 7.83 8.46 3.90
C THR A 240 8.06 7.17 3.14
N THR A 241 8.96 6.33 3.64
CA THR A 241 9.32 5.05 3.02
C THR A 241 9.66 4.00 4.06
N VAL A 242 9.50 2.74 3.69
CA VAL A 242 10.07 1.60 4.42
C VAL A 242 11.27 1.09 3.64
N VAL A 243 12.40 0.94 4.29
CA VAL A 243 13.62 0.34 3.73
C VAL A 243 13.66 -1.11 4.17
N THR A 244 13.32 -2.00 3.26
CA THR A 244 13.25 -3.45 3.47
C THR A 244 14.58 -4.10 3.10
N ARG A 245 15.11 -4.95 3.97
CA ARG A 245 16.38 -5.66 3.76
C ARG A 245 16.13 -7.13 3.49
N THR A 246 15.68 -7.42 2.30
CA THR A 246 15.35 -8.79 1.85
C THR A 246 16.59 -9.70 1.77
N GLU A 247 17.80 -9.13 1.74
CA GLU A 247 19.07 -9.85 1.79
C GLU A 247 19.38 -10.43 3.19
N THR A 248 18.63 -10.02 4.23
CA THR A 248 18.77 -10.56 5.57
C THR A 248 17.65 -11.56 5.86
N ARG A 249 17.94 -12.53 6.73
CA ARG A 249 16.94 -13.50 7.16
C ARG A 249 15.97 -12.85 8.13
N THR A 250 14.71 -13.32 8.13
CA THR A 250 13.69 -12.83 9.07
C THR A 250 14.07 -13.00 10.54
N THR A 251 14.90 -14.01 10.86
CA THR A 251 15.47 -14.20 12.21
C THR A 251 16.32 -13.04 12.70
N HIS A 252 16.78 -12.15 11.82
CA HIS A 252 17.53 -10.96 12.19
C HIS A 252 16.67 -9.83 12.79
N VAL A 253 15.36 -10.03 12.92
CA VAL A 253 14.50 -9.02 13.57
C VAL A 253 14.92 -8.73 15.01
N THR A 254 15.49 -9.72 15.69
CA THR A 254 16.08 -9.53 17.04
C THR A 254 17.30 -8.63 17.07
N SER A 255 17.94 -8.43 15.92
CA SER A 255 19.05 -7.48 15.74
C SER A 255 18.58 -6.16 15.13
N GLY A 256 17.27 -6.04 14.84
CA GLY A 256 16.66 -4.90 14.20
C GLY A 256 16.91 -4.81 12.69
N TRP A 257 16.29 -3.80 12.07
CA TRP A 257 16.62 -3.29 10.74
C TRP A 257 16.21 -4.16 9.54
N ILE A 258 15.40 -5.17 9.71
CA ILE A 258 14.84 -5.90 8.57
C ILE A 258 13.92 -4.98 7.77
N ASN A 259 13.00 -4.31 8.45
CA ASN A 259 12.20 -3.21 7.94
C ASN A 259 12.53 -1.94 8.75
N SER A 260 13.08 -0.94 8.09
CA SER A 260 13.42 0.34 8.71
C SER A 260 12.54 1.44 8.16
N ALA A 261 12.03 2.30 9.03
CA ALA A 261 11.27 3.49 8.63
C ALA A 261 12.22 4.59 8.17
N GLY A 262 11.86 5.30 7.11
CA GLY A 262 12.72 6.35 6.55
C GLY A 262 11.96 7.52 5.95
N ILE A 263 12.72 8.56 5.64
CA ILE A 263 12.31 9.72 4.85
C ILE A 263 13.25 9.83 3.66
N ALA A 264 12.72 9.74 2.45
CA ALA A 264 13.44 10.10 1.23
C ALA A 264 13.36 11.61 1.04
N VAL A 265 14.51 12.24 0.77
CA VAL A 265 14.68 13.69 0.64
C VAL A 265 15.07 14.04 -0.79
N PHE A 266 14.27 14.87 -1.46
CA PHE A 266 14.48 15.30 -2.83
C PHE A 266 14.68 16.82 -2.89
N ASP A 267 15.60 17.30 -3.75
CA ASP A 267 15.75 18.70 -4.11
C ASP A 267 15.01 18.99 -5.42
N VAL A 268 13.94 19.78 -5.33
CA VAL A 268 13.08 20.14 -6.47
C VAL A 268 13.86 20.85 -7.59
N THR A 269 14.95 21.54 -7.26
CA THR A 269 15.78 22.24 -8.25
C THR A 269 16.60 21.29 -9.12
N GLN A 270 16.65 20.01 -8.76
CA GLN A 270 17.46 18.96 -9.40
C GLN A 270 16.62 17.85 -10.03
N LEU A 271 15.30 18.04 -10.23
CA LEU A 271 14.41 17.02 -10.79
C LEU A 271 14.80 16.53 -12.20
N ASP A 272 15.48 17.39 -12.98
CA ASP A 272 15.94 17.05 -14.33
C ASP A 272 17.26 16.26 -14.35
N HIS A 273 17.93 16.08 -13.20
CA HIS A 273 19.11 15.25 -13.08
C HIS A 273 18.76 13.76 -13.18
N ASP A 274 19.75 12.91 -13.48
CA ASP A 274 19.57 11.46 -13.67
C ASP A 274 19.00 10.76 -12.43
N ASN A 275 19.30 11.26 -11.23
CA ASN A 275 18.77 10.76 -9.98
C ASN A 275 17.40 11.37 -9.59
N GLY A 276 16.80 12.23 -10.47
CA GLY A 276 15.49 12.87 -10.20
C GLY A 276 15.46 13.72 -8.94
N GLY A 277 16.60 14.33 -8.57
CA GLY A 277 16.70 15.19 -7.41
C GLY A 277 16.79 14.47 -6.05
N LEU A 278 16.89 13.13 -6.00
CA LEU A 278 17.10 12.43 -4.73
C LEU A 278 18.43 12.86 -4.11
N ILE A 279 18.38 13.41 -2.89
CA ILE A 279 19.57 13.69 -2.08
C ILE A 279 19.98 12.40 -1.37
N ASN A 280 19.10 11.86 -0.55
CA ASN A 280 19.34 10.63 0.20
C ASN A 280 18.05 10.11 0.87
N VAL A 281 18.13 8.94 1.50
CA VAL A 281 17.13 8.41 2.42
C VAL A 281 17.72 8.38 3.82
N VAL A 282 17.01 8.94 4.80
CA VAL A 282 17.41 8.97 6.21
C VAL A 282 16.48 8.10 7.04
N LEU A 283 17.05 7.26 7.92
CA LEU A 283 16.28 6.39 8.80
C LEU A 283 15.79 7.16 10.02
N ILE A 284 14.51 6.93 10.39
CA ILE A 284 13.88 7.58 11.55
C ILE A 284 13.73 6.66 12.75
N ASP A 285 14.06 5.38 12.63
CA ASP A 285 14.11 4.45 13.77
C ASP A 285 15.17 4.85 14.80
N ASP A 286 15.00 4.40 16.04
CA ASP A 286 16.09 4.37 17.02
C ASP A 286 16.86 3.05 16.91
N HIS A 287 18.08 3.01 17.46
CA HIS A 287 18.95 1.84 17.37
C HIS A 287 18.31 0.55 17.89
N ALA A 288 17.52 0.63 18.94
CA ALA A 288 16.86 -0.50 19.59
C ALA A 288 15.32 -0.34 19.62
N LEU A 289 14.74 0.48 18.74
CA LEU A 289 13.30 0.69 18.70
C LEU A 289 12.84 1.16 17.31
N GLY A 290 12.15 0.31 16.61
CA GLY A 290 11.58 0.61 15.30
C GLY A 290 10.47 1.67 15.36
N ALA A 291 10.28 2.40 14.25
CA ALA A 291 9.21 3.35 14.03
C ALA A 291 8.36 2.86 12.83
N ALA A 292 7.83 1.65 12.96
CA ALA A 292 7.25 0.91 11.84
C ALA A 292 6.06 1.62 11.20
N TYR A 293 5.98 1.52 9.89
CA TYR A 293 4.89 1.96 9.05
C TYR A 293 4.65 3.48 9.11
N PRO A 294 5.65 4.30 8.70
CA PRO A 294 5.48 5.74 8.61
C PRO A 294 4.43 6.07 7.54
N TRP A 295 3.51 7.01 7.84
CA TRP A 295 2.38 7.32 6.97
C TRP A 295 2.37 8.78 6.54
N GLY A 296 1.59 9.62 7.20
CA GLY A 296 1.50 11.04 6.87
C GLY A 296 2.76 11.80 7.26
N ILE A 297 3.11 12.81 6.46
CA ILE A 297 4.28 13.67 6.67
C ILE A 297 3.93 15.13 6.35
N THR A 298 4.40 16.05 7.18
CA THR A 298 4.29 17.49 6.93
C THR A 298 5.45 18.22 7.59
N THR A 299 5.54 19.55 7.43
CA THR A 299 6.56 20.38 8.07
C THR A 299 5.94 21.43 8.98
N SER A 300 6.73 22.00 9.89
CA SER A 300 6.38 23.27 10.53
C SER A 300 6.29 24.39 9.49
N ALA A 301 5.54 25.43 9.80
CA ALA A 301 5.33 26.57 8.89
C ALA A 301 6.65 27.29 8.52
N ASP A 302 7.64 27.28 9.42
CA ASP A 302 8.97 27.84 9.21
C ASP A 302 9.95 26.87 8.53
N GLY A 303 9.53 25.62 8.28
CA GLY A 303 10.35 24.57 7.68
C GLY A 303 11.45 24.00 8.56
N THR A 304 11.51 24.37 9.84
CA THR A 304 12.59 23.92 10.75
C THR A 304 12.39 22.50 11.27
N LYS A 305 11.15 21.98 11.23
CA LYS A 305 10.79 20.64 11.70
C LYS A 305 10.04 19.86 10.62
N ILE A 306 10.26 18.56 10.59
CA ILE A 306 9.47 17.58 9.84
C ILE A 306 8.70 16.74 10.85
N TYR A 307 7.42 16.56 10.62
CA TYR A 307 6.52 15.75 11.42
C TYR A 307 6.08 14.52 10.63
N VAL A 308 6.19 13.33 11.23
CA VAL A 308 5.75 12.08 10.61
C VAL A 308 4.82 11.33 11.56
N ALA A 309 3.64 10.97 11.07
CA ALA A 309 2.73 10.06 11.75
C ALA A 309 3.20 8.62 11.54
N ILE A 310 3.47 7.91 12.64
CA ILE A 310 3.92 6.52 12.62
C ILE A 310 2.73 5.63 12.95
N ALA A 311 2.17 4.99 11.95
CA ALA A 311 0.93 4.24 12.08
C ALA A 311 1.11 2.94 12.91
N GLY A 312 2.24 2.25 12.72
CA GLY A 312 2.48 0.96 13.38
C GLY A 312 2.73 1.07 14.88
N THR A 313 3.32 2.16 15.35
CA THR A 313 3.60 2.37 16.77
C THR A 313 2.71 3.45 17.40
N SER A 314 1.84 4.07 16.61
CA SER A 314 0.95 5.16 17.06
C SER A 314 1.72 6.31 17.70
N GLU A 315 2.73 6.83 17.01
CA GLU A 315 3.60 7.90 17.48
C GLU A 315 3.64 9.08 16.52
N LEU A 316 4.03 10.23 17.03
CA LEU A 316 4.51 11.36 16.26
C LEU A 316 6.03 11.38 16.29
N MET A 317 6.67 11.28 15.12
CA MET A 317 8.10 11.52 14.95
C MET A 317 8.33 12.99 14.57
N ILE A 318 9.26 13.63 15.24
CA ILE A 318 9.66 15.02 14.99
C ILE A 318 11.13 15.01 14.61
N VAL A 319 11.48 15.51 13.42
CA VAL A 319 12.85 15.59 12.94
C VAL A 319 13.28 17.06 12.81
N ASP A 320 14.46 17.38 13.28
CA ASP A 320 15.11 18.68 13.06
C ASP A 320 15.58 18.78 11.61
N ALA A 321 14.80 19.47 10.76
CA ALA A 321 15.07 19.58 9.33
C ALA A 321 16.37 20.34 9.05
N VAL A 322 16.66 21.40 9.83
CA VAL A 322 17.86 22.21 9.66
C VAL A 322 19.12 21.41 9.96
N ALA A 323 19.14 20.72 11.10
CA ALA A 323 20.27 19.89 11.49
C ALA A 323 20.46 18.71 10.51
N MET A 324 19.37 18.08 10.08
CA MET A 324 19.37 17.00 9.08
C MET A 324 19.99 17.46 7.76
N HIS A 325 19.50 18.57 7.18
CA HIS A 325 20.04 19.10 5.92
C HIS A 325 21.51 19.47 6.03
N LYS A 326 21.89 20.17 7.09
CA LYS A 326 23.30 20.49 7.36
C LYS A 326 24.19 19.26 7.39
N LYS A 327 23.70 18.15 7.97
CA LYS A 327 24.47 16.89 7.99
C LYS A 327 24.48 16.24 6.61
N LEU A 328 23.37 16.26 5.87
CA LEU A 328 23.30 15.73 4.50
C LEU A 328 24.25 16.43 3.54
N GLU A 329 24.57 17.71 3.74
CA GLU A 329 25.58 18.45 2.93
C GLU A 329 26.99 17.81 2.98
N THR A 330 27.31 17.07 4.05
CA THR A 330 28.59 16.38 4.22
C THR A 330 28.58 14.93 3.72
N GLU A 331 27.42 14.40 3.37
CA GLU A 331 27.24 13.04 2.88
C GLU A 331 27.17 13.01 1.34
N PRO A 332 27.67 11.94 0.71
CA PRO A 332 27.50 11.80 -0.73
C PRO A 332 26.03 11.68 -1.11
N ILE A 333 25.63 12.32 -2.20
CA ILE A 333 24.32 12.12 -2.80
C ILE A 333 24.20 10.65 -3.21
N TYR A 334 23.06 10.03 -2.86
CA TYR A 334 22.82 8.64 -3.22
C TYR A 334 22.77 8.47 -4.75
N THR A 335 23.56 7.55 -5.25
CA THR A 335 23.52 7.10 -6.64
C THR A 335 23.32 5.59 -6.67
N ILE A 336 22.47 5.11 -7.59
CA ILE A 336 22.32 3.66 -7.77
C ILE A 336 23.66 3.10 -8.23
N PRO A 337 24.25 2.11 -7.52
CA PRO A 337 25.48 1.46 -7.95
C PRO A 337 25.29 0.84 -9.33
N ASN A 338 26.19 1.14 -10.26
CA ASN A 338 26.20 0.52 -11.60
C ASN A 338 26.65 -0.95 -11.58
N GLU A 339 27.28 -1.37 -10.48
CA GLU A 339 27.82 -2.71 -10.30
C GLU A 339 27.40 -3.25 -8.93
N TYR A 340 27.50 -4.57 -8.78
CA TYR A 340 27.27 -5.25 -7.52
C TYR A 340 28.18 -4.71 -6.43
N VAL A 341 27.59 -4.02 -5.45
CA VAL A 341 28.31 -3.61 -4.23
C VAL A 341 28.01 -4.63 -3.16
N SER A 342 29.05 -5.34 -2.71
CA SER A 342 28.95 -6.26 -1.59
C SER A 342 28.38 -5.52 -0.37
N PRO A 343 27.40 -6.07 0.34
CA PRO A 343 26.87 -5.48 1.57
C PRO A 343 27.96 -5.29 2.66
N TYR A 344 29.15 -5.86 2.46
CA TYR A 344 30.29 -5.80 3.37
C TYR A 344 31.38 -4.78 2.94
N SER A 345 31.25 -4.11 1.80
CA SER A 345 32.38 -3.40 1.18
C SER A 345 32.34 -1.88 1.24
N ALA A 346 31.28 -1.27 1.70
CA ALA A 346 31.19 0.18 1.79
C ALA A 346 31.02 0.65 3.25
N GLY A 347 31.43 1.87 3.53
CA GLY A 347 31.04 2.55 4.78
C GLY A 347 29.50 2.51 4.94
N ILE A 348 29.01 2.77 6.15
CA ILE A 348 27.56 2.73 6.42
C ILE A 348 26.89 3.83 5.62
N GLU A 349 26.24 3.46 4.51
CA GLU A 349 25.46 4.38 3.70
C GLU A 349 24.31 4.98 4.53
N THR A 350 23.92 6.22 4.22
CA THR A 350 22.93 6.98 5.01
C THR A 350 21.62 6.22 5.18
N TYR A 351 21.10 5.56 4.12
CA TYR A 351 19.87 4.78 4.16
C TYR A 351 19.99 3.44 4.92
N ARG A 352 21.20 3.12 5.43
CA ARG A 352 21.49 1.98 6.32
C ARG A 352 21.95 2.43 7.70
N ASN A 353 22.04 3.74 7.92
CA ASN A 353 22.57 4.34 9.13
C ASN A 353 21.45 4.76 10.09
N VAL A 354 21.02 3.87 10.96
CA VAL A 354 19.96 4.10 11.95
C VAL A 354 20.33 5.17 12.99
N VAL A 355 21.62 5.50 13.15
CA VAL A 355 22.09 6.57 14.05
C VAL A 355 22.34 7.90 13.34
N PHE A 356 22.03 8.00 12.04
CA PHE A 356 22.25 9.23 11.28
C PHE A 356 21.55 10.44 11.91
N LEU A 357 20.30 10.27 12.36
CA LEU A 357 19.50 11.32 13.02
C LEU A 357 19.63 11.34 14.54
N LEU A 358 20.71 10.75 15.11
CA LEU A 358 20.93 10.79 16.56
C LEU A 358 20.98 12.24 17.06
N ASN A 359 20.22 12.55 18.10
CA ASN A 359 20.00 13.89 18.68
C ASN A 359 19.30 14.91 17.75
N MET A 360 18.80 14.50 16.57
CA MET A 360 18.07 15.36 15.63
C MET A 360 16.60 14.97 15.52
N LYS A 361 16.13 14.00 16.29
CA LYS A 361 14.74 13.52 16.28
C LYS A 361 14.20 13.31 17.67
N LYS A 362 12.89 13.35 17.79
CA LYS A 362 12.13 13.07 19.01
C LYS A 362 10.89 12.26 18.68
N ARG A 363 10.59 11.26 19.49
CA ARG A 363 9.36 10.47 19.40
C ARG A 363 8.39 10.90 20.50
N VAL A 364 7.11 10.98 20.15
CA VAL A 364 6.03 11.28 21.09
C VAL A 364 4.96 10.20 20.94
N GLN A 365 4.76 9.42 22.01
CA GLN A 365 3.69 8.41 22.04
C GLN A 365 2.34 9.12 22.04
N LEU A 366 1.42 8.66 21.19
CA LEU A 366 0.07 9.19 21.07
C LEU A 366 -0.94 8.22 21.71
N PRO A 367 -1.93 8.72 22.45
CA PRO A 367 -3.10 7.93 22.80
C PRO A 367 -3.84 7.46 21.54
N GLY A 368 -4.42 6.26 21.59
CA GLY A 368 -5.14 5.68 20.46
C GLY A 368 -4.26 4.85 19.52
N LYS A 369 -4.82 4.45 18.38
CA LYS A 369 -4.24 3.49 17.42
C LYS A 369 -4.29 4.01 16.00
N GLY A 370 -3.19 3.77 15.25
CA GLY A 370 -3.12 4.01 13.82
C GLY A 370 -2.99 5.50 13.43
N ALA A 371 -1.92 6.17 13.85
CA ALA A 371 -1.60 7.53 13.44
C ALA A 371 -1.33 7.58 11.93
N ARG A 372 -2.25 8.15 11.12
CA ARG A 372 -2.15 8.18 9.65
C ARG A 372 -2.09 9.58 9.06
N ALA A 373 -3.12 10.38 9.28
CA ALA A 373 -3.20 11.72 8.75
C ALA A 373 -2.57 12.74 9.70
N LEU A 374 -1.97 13.80 9.19
CA LEU A 374 -1.58 14.93 10.02
C LEU A 374 -1.60 16.25 9.27
N THR A 375 -1.80 17.34 10.02
CA THR A 375 -1.70 18.72 9.54
C THR A 375 -1.20 19.62 10.65
N VAL A 376 -0.67 20.80 10.28
CA VAL A 376 -0.18 21.81 11.22
C VAL A 376 -0.99 23.09 11.06
N VAL A 377 -1.46 23.63 12.19
CA VAL A 377 -2.19 24.90 12.24
C VAL A 377 -1.56 25.78 13.31
N GLY A 378 -0.90 26.85 12.89
CA GLY A 378 -0.12 27.69 13.81
C GLY A 378 0.97 26.87 14.50
N ASN A 379 0.94 26.82 15.83
CA ASN A 379 1.87 25.98 16.62
C ASN A 379 1.29 24.62 17.01
N ASN A 380 0.09 24.27 16.52
CA ASN A 380 -0.56 23.01 16.86
C ASN A 380 -0.41 21.98 15.73
N ILE A 381 -0.12 20.74 16.12
CA ILE A 381 -0.05 19.57 15.24
C ILE A 381 -1.31 18.75 15.52
N TYR A 382 -2.06 18.41 14.47
CA TYR A 382 -3.25 17.56 14.56
C TYR A 382 -2.97 16.24 13.84
N ILE A 383 -3.23 15.11 14.51
CA ILE A 383 -2.97 13.76 13.99
C ILE A 383 -4.26 12.94 14.05
N GLY A 384 -4.67 12.36 12.93
CA GLY A 384 -5.79 11.42 12.85
C GLY A 384 -5.41 10.02 13.32
N MET A 385 -6.11 9.52 14.33
CA MET A 385 -5.96 8.19 14.89
C MET A 385 -7.00 7.26 14.25
N TYR A 386 -6.62 6.63 13.13
CA TYR A 386 -7.54 5.93 12.23
C TYR A 386 -8.44 4.89 12.91
N PHE A 387 -7.89 4.11 13.85
CA PHE A 387 -8.64 3.04 14.51
C PHE A 387 -9.37 3.49 15.77
N SER A 388 -9.00 4.62 16.34
CA SER A 388 -9.59 5.15 17.58
C SER A 388 -10.64 6.21 17.35
N ASP A 389 -10.87 6.62 16.09
CA ASP A 389 -11.86 7.63 15.71
C ASP A 389 -11.68 8.97 16.44
N THR A 390 -10.40 9.35 16.66
CA THR A 390 -10.03 10.58 17.36
C THR A 390 -8.98 11.36 16.59
N LEU A 391 -8.83 12.64 16.91
CA LEU A 391 -7.63 13.39 16.61
C LEU A 391 -6.81 13.57 17.89
N GLN A 392 -5.49 13.59 17.73
CA GLN A 392 -4.59 14.06 18.78
C GLN A 392 -4.07 15.44 18.39
N LYS A 393 -4.28 16.43 19.27
CA LYS A 393 -3.75 17.79 19.14
C LYS A 393 -2.54 17.94 20.06
N LEU A 394 -1.42 18.45 19.55
CA LEU A 394 -0.24 18.77 20.33
C LEU A 394 0.24 20.18 20.03
N ASP A 395 0.53 20.95 21.06
CA ASP A 395 1.38 22.13 20.90
C ASP A 395 2.82 21.68 20.57
N ALA A 396 3.42 22.26 19.52
CA ALA A 396 4.73 21.86 19.01
C ALA A 396 5.90 22.09 20.01
N THR A 397 5.67 22.86 21.07
CA THR A 397 6.65 23.14 22.13
C THR A 397 6.44 22.21 23.31
N GLU A 398 5.21 22.08 23.80
CA GLU A 398 4.87 21.28 24.98
C GLU A 398 4.82 19.78 24.67
N LEU A 399 4.40 19.41 23.45
CA LEU A 399 4.28 18.04 22.96
C LEU A 399 3.40 17.14 23.85
N ARG A 400 2.38 17.72 24.45
CA ARG A 400 1.37 17.00 25.23
C ARG A 400 0.15 16.71 24.34
N PRO A 401 -0.18 15.45 24.08
CA PRO A 401 -1.35 15.11 23.29
C PRO A 401 -2.64 15.44 24.06
N VAL A 402 -3.57 16.07 23.37
CA VAL A 402 -4.95 16.31 23.81
C VAL A 402 -5.86 15.62 22.80
N GLU A 403 -6.75 14.77 23.29
CA GLU A 403 -7.65 13.99 22.45
C GLU A 403 -8.89 14.81 22.07
N ILE A 404 -9.27 14.74 20.79
CA ILE A 404 -10.49 15.30 20.24
C ILE A 404 -11.30 14.14 19.65
N ALA A 405 -12.46 13.85 20.21
CA ALA A 405 -13.35 12.80 19.72
C ALA A 405 -14.03 13.21 18.40
N LEU A 406 -14.05 12.31 17.42
CA LEU A 406 -14.79 12.51 16.15
C LEU A 406 -16.22 11.95 16.20
N GLY A 407 -16.54 11.21 17.24
CA GLY A 407 -17.83 10.59 17.48
C GLY A 407 -17.86 9.82 18.80
N PRO A 408 -18.84 8.94 19.00
CA PRO A 408 -18.86 8.02 20.13
C PRO A 408 -17.62 7.12 20.14
N VAL A 409 -17.22 6.67 21.33
CA VAL A 409 -16.11 5.68 21.45
C VAL A 409 -16.52 4.40 20.71
N PRO A 410 -15.72 3.94 19.74
CA PRO A 410 -16.09 2.78 18.94
C PRO A 410 -16.05 1.49 19.76
N VAL A 411 -17.01 0.60 19.53
CA VAL A 411 -16.98 -0.78 20.03
C VAL A 411 -16.40 -1.65 18.94
N TRP A 412 -15.15 -2.11 19.10
CA TRP A 412 -14.46 -2.87 18.09
C TRP A 412 -14.99 -4.31 17.99
N THR A 413 -15.43 -4.71 16.80
CA THR A 413 -15.72 -6.11 16.46
C THR A 413 -14.43 -6.94 16.44
N PRO A 414 -14.50 -8.28 16.45
CA PRO A 414 -13.32 -9.14 16.28
C PRO A 414 -12.51 -8.79 15.02
N GLU A 415 -13.19 -8.56 13.90
CA GLU A 415 -12.58 -8.20 12.61
C GLU A 415 -11.83 -6.87 12.70
N ARG A 416 -12.44 -5.84 13.32
CA ARG A 416 -11.81 -4.53 13.52
C ARG A 416 -10.62 -4.64 14.48
N ARG A 417 -10.72 -5.40 15.57
CA ARG A 417 -9.57 -5.68 16.44
C ARG A 417 -8.45 -6.40 15.69
N GLY A 418 -8.81 -7.39 14.86
CA GLY A 418 -7.85 -8.08 14.01
C GLY A 418 -7.13 -7.15 13.05
N GLU A 419 -7.83 -6.20 12.40
CA GLU A 419 -7.22 -5.17 11.56
C GLU A 419 -6.27 -4.27 12.36
N ILE A 420 -6.63 -3.91 13.60
CA ILE A 420 -5.76 -3.14 14.51
C ILE A 420 -4.48 -3.92 14.78
N TRP A 421 -4.59 -5.19 15.24
CA TRP A 421 -3.44 -6.04 15.56
C TRP A 421 -2.58 -6.31 14.32
N TRP A 422 -3.18 -6.43 13.15
CA TRP A 422 -2.47 -6.56 11.87
C TRP A 422 -1.52 -5.41 11.58
N ASN A 423 -1.94 -4.20 11.92
CA ASN A 423 -1.18 -2.97 11.69
C ASN A 423 -0.30 -2.56 12.89
N ASP A 424 -0.45 -3.19 14.05
CA ASP A 424 0.21 -2.79 15.30
C ASP A 424 1.62 -3.41 15.41
N ALA A 425 2.64 -2.59 15.23
CA ALA A 425 4.02 -3.01 15.36
C ALA A 425 4.48 -3.17 16.81
N THR A 426 3.70 -2.72 17.80
CA THR A 426 4.03 -2.98 19.23
C THR A 426 3.93 -4.46 19.59
N LEU A 427 3.36 -5.28 18.71
CA LEU A 427 3.36 -6.74 18.81
C LEU A 427 4.69 -7.38 18.38
N CYS A 428 5.55 -6.64 17.69
CA CYS A 428 6.87 -7.10 17.26
C CYS A 428 7.92 -6.78 18.31
N HIS A 429 8.92 -7.63 18.42
CA HIS A 429 10.15 -7.34 19.18
C HIS A 429 10.73 -6.00 18.77
N GLU A 430 10.93 -5.11 19.72
CA GLU A 430 11.43 -3.74 19.51
C GLU A 430 10.71 -2.95 18.41
N HIS A 431 9.46 -3.29 18.09
CA HIS A 431 8.54 -2.56 17.19
C HIS A 431 9.04 -2.37 15.75
N TRP A 432 9.89 -3.25 15.24
CA TRP A 432 10.49 -3.10 13.91
C TRP A 432 9.51 -3.24 12.75
N GLN A 433 8.46 -4.05 12.92
CA GLN A 433 7.50 -4.35 11.86
C GLN A 433 6.16 -4.82 12.42
N SER A 434 5.15 -4.83 11.56
CA SER A 434 3.85 -5.48 11.80
C SER A 434 3.56 -6.44 10.65
N CYS A 435 2.46 -7.18 10.71
CA CYS A 435 2.02 -8.00 9.59
C CYS A 435 1.81 -7.15 8.32
N ALA A 436 1.30 -5.91 8.47
CA ALA A 436 1.11 -4.97 7.38
C ALA A 436 2.40 -4.50 6.71
N SER A 437 3.58 -4.68 7.34
CA SER A 437 4.87 -4.31 6.74
C SER A 437 5.18 -5.13 5.49
N CYS A 438 4.89 -6.44 5.51
CA CYS A 438 5.04 -7.34 4.35
C CYS A 438 3.72 -7.56 3.61
N HIS A 439 2.59 -7.39 4.30
CA HIS A 439 1.26 -7.60 3.73
C HIS A 439 0.37 -6.35 3.88
N PRO A 440 0.69 -5.25 3.17
CA PRO A 440 -0.16 -4.05 3.19
C PRO A 440 -1.58 -4.41 2.68
N ASP A 441 -2.61 -3.92 3.39
CA ASP A 441 -4.02 -4.27 3.16
C ASP A 441 -4.28 -5.79 3.14
N ALA A 442 -3.49 -6.59 3.89
CA ALA A 442 -3.47 -8.05 3.86
C ALA A 442 -3.22 -8.65 2.45
N ARG A 443 -2.49 -7.95 1.59
CA ARG A 443 -2.06 -8.40 0.25
C ARG A 443 -0.55 -8.66 0.25
N MET A 444 0.22 -7.99 -0.60
CA MET A 444 1.66 -8.21 -0.70
C MET A 444 2.39 -6.90 -1.07
N GLU A 445 3.62 -6.77 -0.60
CA GLU A 445 4.49 -5.63 -0.92
C GLU A 445 5.37 -5.84 -2.16
N GLY A 446 5.45 -7.09 -2.67
CA GLY A 446 6.20 -7.41 -3.90
C GLY A 446 7.68 -7.71 -3.70
N HIS A 447 8.12 -8.01 -2.48
CA HIS A 447 9.48 -8.47 -2.18
C HIS A 447 9.56 -9.98 -1.97
N ASN A 448 10.79 -10.49 -2.01
CA ASN A 448 11.09 -11.89 -1.70
C ASN A 448 11.75 -11.99 -0.32
N TRP A 449 11.36 -12.98 0.46
CA TRP A 449 11.88 -13.23 1.79
C TRP A 449 12.43 -14.63 1.96
N ASP A 450 13.56 -14.75 2.67
CA ASP A 450 14.09 -16.00 3.17
C ASP A 450 13.51 -16.29 4.56
N LEU A 451 12.44 -17.08 4.61
CA LEU A 451 11.79 -17.48 5.86
C LEU A 451 12.42 -18.72 6.50
N LEU A 452 13.50 -19.28 5.91
CA LEU A 452 14.25 -20.45 6.38
C LEU A 452 13.45 -21.77 6.47
N ASN A 453 12.22 -21.80 6.02
CA ASN A 453 11.35 -22.97 6.12
C ASN A 453 11.64 -24.05 5.05
N ASP A 454 12.46 -23.76 4.06
CA ASP A 454 12.88 -24.65 2.98
C ASP A 454 14.39 -24.58 2.68
N GLY A 455 15.17 -24.08 3.65
CA GLY A 455 16.64 -23.93 3.58
C GLY A 455 17.11 -22.49 3.45
N HIS A 456 18.42 -22.30 3.46
CA HIS A 456 19.04 -20.99 3.34
C HIS A 456 19.06 -20.46 1.91
N GLY A 457 18.80 -19.16 1.73
CA GLY A 457 18.93 -18.47 0.45
C GLY A 457 17.79 -18.78 -0.51
N ASN A 458 16.75 -19.45 -0.06
CA ASN A 458 15.60 -19.82 -0.88
C ASN A 458 14.47 -18.80 -0.74
N LEU A 459 14.67 -17.63 -1.33
CA LEU A 459 13.77 -16.50 -1.28
C LEU A 459 12.44 -16.83 -1.96
N LYS A 460 11.33 -16.49 -1.27
CA LYS A 460 9.97 -16.63 -1.80
C LYS A 460 9.24 -15.31 -1.81
N ASN A 461 8.52 -15.06 -2.90
CA ASN A 461 7.67 -13.88 -3.02
C ASN A 461 6.54 -13.90 -1.99
N THR A 462 6.27 -12.74 -1.40
CA THR A 462 5.16 -12.56 -0.46
C THR A 462 3.83 -12.88 -1.14
N LYS A 463 2.99 -13.73 -0.52
CA LYS A 463 1.66 -14.09 -1.03
C LYS A 463 0.61 -13.09 -0.54
N SER A 464 -0.40 -12.83 -1.36
CA SER A 464 -1.67 -12.25 -0.90
C SER A 464 -2.32 -13.19 0.10
N LEU A 465 -2.97 -12.63 1.13
CA LEU A 465 -3.69 -13.40 2.14
C LEU A 465 -5.21 -13.39 1.93
N LEU A 466 -5.67 -12.83 0.80
CA LEU A 466 -7.07 -12.96 0.39
C LEU A 466 -7.42 -14.45 0.22
N PHE A 467 -8.47 -14.90 0.89
CA PHE A 467 -8.91 -16.30 0.95
C PHE A 467 -7.86 -17.28 1.49
N ALA A 468 -6.85 -16.83 2.25
CA ALA A 468 -5.83 -17.71 2.80
C ALA A 468 -6.42 -18.85 3.64
N HIS A 469 -7.54 -18.61 4.33
CA HIS A 469 -8.25 -19.60 5.13
C HIS A 469 -8.98 -20.69 4.29
N GLU A 470 -9.24 -20.43 3.01
CA GLU A 470 -9.87 -21.37 2.07
C GLU A 470 -8.87 -22.02 1.10
N THR A 471 -7.63 -21.50 1.05
CA THR A 471 -6.59 -21.96 0.13
C THR A 471 -5.40 -22.58 0.86
N LEU A 472 -5.69 -23.38 1.88
CA LEU A 472 -4.71 -24.16 2.63
C LEU A 472 -4.18 -25.35 1.80
N PRO A 473 -2.94 -25.81 2.11
CA PRO A 473 -2.02 -25.33 3.12
C PRO A 473 -1.32 -24.02 2.74
N SER A 474 -0.84 -23.31 3.76
CA SER A 474 -0.18 -22.01 3.60
C SER A 474 1.26 -22.14 3.08
N MET A 475 1.80 -21.03 2.57
CA MET A 475 3.11 -20.91 1.92
C MET A 475 3.17 -21.54 0.52
N TRP A 476 4.23 -21.23 -0.25
CA TRP A 476 4.40 -21.75 -1.60
C TRP A 476 4.64 -23.26 -1.66
N GLN A 477 5.21 -23.83 -0.61
CA GLN A 477 5.49 -25.27 -0.50
C GLN A 477 4.52 -25.99 0.45
N GLY A 478 3.50 -25.30 0.98
CA GLY A 478 2.51 -25.89 1.88
C GLY A 478 3.08 -26.42 3.18
N VAL A 479 4.10 -25.72 3.71
CA VAL A 479 4.80 -26.14 4.94
C VAL A 479 4.13 -25.62 6.22
N ARG A 480 3.00 -24.92 6.11
CA ARG A 480 2.20 -24.44 7.25
C ARG A 480 0.73 -24.78 7.03
N ASP A 481 0.02 -24.95 8.13
CA ASP A 481 -1.39 -25.35 8.11
C ASP A 481 -1.66 -26.60 7.24
N ASN A 482 -0.68 -27.52 7.20
CA ASN A 482 -0.74 -28.75 6.42
C ASN A 482 -1.14 -29.92 7.33
N PRO A 483 -2.37 -30.48 7.18
CA PRO A 483 -2.84 -31.58 8.01
C PRO A 483 -1.97 -32.83 7.96
N GLU A 484 -1.29 -33.06 6.84
CA GLU A 484 -0.42 -34.23 6.65
C GLU A 484 0.95 -34.09 7.34
N LEU A 485 1.48 -32.86 7.45
CA LEU A 485 2.78 -32.60 8.05
C LEU A 485 2.67 -32.26 9.55
N ASP A 486 1.64 -31.52 9.92
CA ASP A 486 1.54 -30.91 11.24
C ASP A 486 0.77 -31.78 12.24
N GLY A 487 0.03 -32.82 11.77
CA GLY A 487 -0.77 -33.71 12.62
C GLY A 487 -1.88 -32.99 13.41
N TRP A 488 -2.28 -31.81 12.98
CA TRP A 488 -3.18 -30.92 13.71
C TRP A 488 -4.64 -31.10 13.33
N ASN A 489 -5.50 -30.87 14.31
CA ASN A 489 -6.94 -30.92 14.16
C ASN A 489 -7.44 -29.78 13.24
N THR A 490 -8.36 -30.11 12.34
CA THR A 490 -8.94 -29.22 11.31
C THR A 490 -9.61 -27.95 11.85
N GLU A 491 -9.91 -27.88 13.15
CA GLU A 491 -10.52 -26.69 13.78
C GLU A 491 -9.57 -25.48 13.91
N LEU A 492 -8.26 -25.70 13.77
CA LEU A 492 -7.24 -24.65 13.94
C LEU A 492 -6.53 -24.26 12.64
N GLN A 493 -7.03 -24.69 11.49
CA GLN A 493 -6.46 -24.35 10.18
C GLN A 493 -6.55 -22.84 9.95
N GLY A 494 -5.40 -22.21 9.63
CA GLY A 494 -5.24 -20.76 9.46
C GLY A 494 -4.63 -20.07 10.70
N LEU A 495 -4.97 -20.49 11.90
CA LEU A 495 -4.37 -19.92 13.13
C LEU A 495 -2.90 -20.28 13.31
N GLN A 496 -2.45 -21.42 12.79
CA GLN A 496 -1.05 -21.81 12.92
C GLN A 496 -0.12 -20.89 12.13
N CYS A 497 -0.50 -20.48 10.93
CA CYS A 497 0.29 -19.51 10.17
C CYS A 497 0.40 -18.18 10.93
N ILE A 498 -0.67 -17.72 11.57
CA ILE A 498 -0.68 -16.51 12.39
C ILE A 498 0.23 -16.68 13.61
N ARG A 499 0.12 -17.78 14.36
CA ARG A 499 1.00 -18.08 15.51
C ARG A 499 2.47 -18.12 15.10
N THR A 500 2.77 -18.82 14.01
CA THR A 500 4.11 -18.86 13.42
C THR A 500 4.61 -17.47 13.05
N GLY A 501 3.72 -16.59 12.55
CA GLY A 501 4.01 -15.19 12.31
C GLY A 501 4.47 -14.46 13.58
N PHE A 502 3.78 -14.65 14.70
CA PHE A 502 4.23 -14.10 15.99
C PHE A 502 5.60 -14.64 16.40
N GLU A 503 5.80 -15.95 16.35
CA GLU A 503 7.02 -16.61 16.82
C GLU A 503 8.25 -16.29 15.97
N PHE A 504 8.13 -16.35 14.64
CA PHE A 504 9.27 -16.33 13.71
C PHE A 504 9.41 -15.05 12.89
N ILE A 505 8.34 -14.22 12.81
CA ILE A 505 8.38 -12.96 12.06
C ILE A 505 8.36 -11.76 13.01
N LEU A 506 7.52 -11.80 14.05
CA LEU A 506 7.45 -10.73 15.05
C LEU A 506 8.37 -10.99 16.27
N PHE A 507 8.86 -12.20 16.42
CA PHE A 507 9.71 -12.65 17.54
C PHE A 507 9.10 -12.35 18.91
N THR A 508 7.84 -12.68 19.08
CA THR A 508 7.09 -12.57 20.32
C THR A 508 6.26 -13.82 20.56
N GLN A 509 5.80 -14.01 21.79
CA GLN A 509 4.89 -15.12 22.08
C GLN A 509 3.51 -14.85 21.46
N PRO A 510 2.88 -15.86 20.84
CA PRO A 510 1.52 -15.73 20.33
C PRO A 510 0.54 -15.41 21.46
N ASP A 511 -0.31 -14.41 21.22
CA ASP A 511 -1.47 -14.11 22.05
C ASP A 511 -2.69 -14.69 21.35
N GLU A 512 -3.32 -15.71 21.95
CA GLU A 512 -4.39 -16.47 21.31
C GLU A 512 -5.61 -15.62 20.96
N ASP A 513 -5.96 -14.64 21.79
CA ASP A 513 -7.10 -13.75 21.50
C ASP A 513 -6.80 -12.85 20.32
N LYS A 514 -5.58 -12.30 20.24
CA LYS A 514 -5.15 -11.52 19.07
C LYS A 514 -5.03 -12.38 17.82
N CYS A 515 -4.56 -13.62 17.93
CA CYS A 515 -4.53 -14.55 16.80
C CYS A 515 -5.94 -14.82 16.25
N ARG A 516 -6.95 -15.00 17.14
CA ARG A 516 -8.36 -15.19 16.72
C ARG A 516 -8.95 -13.93 16.08
N ASP A 517 -8.66 -12.76 16.63
CA ASP A 517 -9.10 -11.49 16.05
C ASP A 517 -8.46 -11.29 14.65
N ILE A 518 -7.16 -11.56 14.49
CA ILE A 518 -6.48 -11.49 13.18
C ILE A 518 -7.09 -12.50 12.19
N ASP A 519 -7.39 -13.72 12.63
CA ASP A 519 -8.07 -14.72 11.81
C ASP A 519 -9.45 -14.23 11.36
N ALA A 520 -10.23 -13.61 12.27
CA ALA A 520 -11.51 -13.00 11.95
C ALA A 520 -11.35 -11.88 10.89
N TYR A 521 -10.34 -11.02 11.02
CA TYR A 521 -10.04 -10.00 10.04
C TYR A 521 -9.71 -10.60 8.66
N LEU A 522 -8.83 -11.60 8.59
CA LEU A 522 -8.44 -12.23 7.33
C LEU A 522 -9.64 -12.96 6.66
N LYS A 523 -10.53 -13.57 7.45
CA LYS A 523 -11.76 -14.19 6.95
C LYS A 523 -12.79 -13.19 6.44
N ALA A 524 -12.80 -11.98 6.99
CA ALA A 524 -13.70 -10.90 6.57
C ALA A 524 -13.23 -10.17 5.30
N LEU A 525 -12.00 -10.41 4.82
CA LEU A 525 -11.48 -9.76 3.62
C LEU A 525 -12.36 -10.05 2.41
N GLN A 526 -12.70 -8.99 1.68
CA GLN A 526 -13.44 -9.09 0.43
C GLN A 526 -12.52 -8.78 -0.76
N PRO A 527 -12.71 -9.42 -1.90
CA PRO A 527 -12.00 -9.07 -3.12
C PRO A 527 -12.40 -7.69 -3.60
N VAL A 528 -11.41 -6.93 -4.03
CA VAL A 528 -11.62 -5.65 -4.70
C VAL A 528 -11.91 -5.93 -6.18
N PRO A 529 -12.99 -5.39 -6.77
CA PRO A 529 -13.26 -5.57 -8.19
C PRO A 529 -12.07 -5.15 -9.05
N SER A 530 -11.77 -5.90 -10.09
CA SER A 530 -10.61 -5.61 -10.94
C SER A 530 -10.76 -4.30 -11.70
N PRO A 531 -9.68 -3.49 -11.85
CA PRO A 531 -9.68 -2.31 -12.73
C PRO A 531 -9.74 -2.66 -14.23
N TYR A 532 -9.62 -3.93 -14.61
CA TYR A 532 -9.74 -4.43 -15.98
C TYR A 532 -11.19 -4.78 -16.35
N LEU A 533 -12.12 -4.70 -15.41
CA LEU A 533 -13.55 -4.82 -15.71
C LEU A 533 -14.07 -3.54 -16.38
N THR A 534 -14.95 -3.72 -17.36
CA THR A 534 -15.67 -2.63 -18.01
C THR A 534 -17.07 -2.54 -17.40
N GLU A 535 -17.34 -1.48 -16.64
CA GLU A 535 -18.62 -1.29 -15.91
C GLU A 535 -19.00 -2.49 -15.03
N GLY A 536 -17.99 -3.18 -14.46
CA GLY A 536 -18.18 -4.35 -13.60
C GLY A 536 -18.38 -5.68 -14.34
N THR A 537 -18.19 -5.70 -15.66
CA THR A 537 -18.30 -6.89 -16.52
C THR A 537 -17.01 -7.15 -17.28
N LEU A 538 -16.84 -8.38 -17.80
CA LEU A 538 -15.71 -8.71 -18.67
C LEU A 538 -15.75 -7.88 -19.96
N SER A 539 -14.59 -7.42 -20.41
CA SER A 539 -14.43 -6.83 -21.75
C SER A 539 -14.61 -7.92 -22.83
N ALA A 540 -14.90 -7.53 -24.07
CA ALA A 540 -14.97 -8.49 -25.18
C ALA A 540 -13.67 -9.29 -25.36
N LYS A 541 -12.53 -8.69 -25.02
CA LYS A 541 -11.22 -9.33 -25.01
C LYS A 541 -11.12 -10.37 -23.89
N ALA A 542 -11.54 -10.02 -22.68
CA ALA A 542 -11.58 -10.91 -21.53
C ALA A 542 -12.56 -12.08 -21.73
N GLU A 543 -13.70 -11.87 -22.41
CA GLU A 543 -14.62 -12.96 -22.76
C GLU A 543 -13.98 -14.00 -23.70
N ARG A 544 -13.19 -13.58 -24.69
CA ARG A 544 -12.41 -14.51 -25.53
C ARG A 544 -11.34 -15.22 -24.71
N GLY A 545 -10.67 -14.49 -23.81
CA GLY A 545 -9.67 -15.05 -22.89
C GLY A 545 -10.27 -16.11 -21.96
N LYS A 546 -11.50 -15.90 -21.48
CA LYS A 546 -12.26 -16.87 -20.68
C LYS A 546 -12.47 -18.18 -21.43
N ILE A 547 -12.85 -18.11 -22.72
CA ILE A 547 -13.01 -19.31 -23.56
C ILE A 547 -11.70 -20.09 -23.65
N ILE A 548 -10.57 -19.39 -23.82
CA ILE A 548 -9.23 -20.00 -23.84
C ILE A 548 -8.90 -20.65 -22.49
N PHE A 549 -9.17 -19.95 -21.39
CA PHE A 549 -8.93 -20.46 -20.04
C PHE A 549 -9.73 -21.73 -19.73
N GLU A 550 -10.98 -21.81 -20.19
CA GLU A 550 -11.88 -22.95 -20.00
C GLU A 550 -11.63 -24.10 -20.99
N ASP A 551 -10.81 -23.88 -22.02
CA ASP A 551 -10.46 -24.91 -22.99
C ASP A 551 -9.61 -26.02 -22.34
N ARG A 552 -10.12 -27.25 -22.39
CA ARG A 552 -9.45 -28.42 -21.80
C ARG A 552 -8.10 -28.75 -22.45
N SER A 553 -7.88 -28.36 -23.70
CA SER A 553 -6.62 -28.57 -24.40
C SER A 553 -5.54 -27.62 -23.90
N VAL A 554 -5.89 -26.38 -23.53
CA VAL A 554 -5.01 -25.42 -22.86
C VAL A 554 -4.76 -25.82 -21.42
N GLY A 555 -5.79 -26.27 -20.70
CA GLY A 555 -5.68 -26.99 -19.44
C GLY A 555 -5.55 -26.12 -18.18
N CYS A 556 -5.81 -24.80 -18.23
CA CYS A 556 -5.74 -23.90 -17.06
C CYS A 556 -6.61 -24.38 -15.90
N THR A 557 -7.84 -24.82 -16.20
CA THR A 557 -8.82 -25.27 -15.22
C THR A 557 -8.46 -26.57 -14.49
N LYS A 558 -7.38 -27.27 -14.92
CA LYS A 558 -6.87 -28.46 -14.21
C LYS A 558 -6.26 -28.09 -12.86
N CYS A 559 -5.58 -26.95 -12.79
CA CYS A 559 -4.94 -26.42 -11.59
C CYS A 559 -5.70 -25.22 -11.00
N HIS A 560 -6.43 -24.50 -11.84
CA HIS A 560 -7.17 -23.29 -11.47
C HIS A 560 -8.70 -23.42 -11.67
N PRO A 561 -9.37 -24.39 -11.03
CA PRO A 561 -10.82 -24.51 -11.12
C PRO A 561 -11.52 -23.38 -10.35
N ALA A 562 -12.65 -22.88 -10.90
CA ALA A 562 -13.54 -21.97 -10.18
C ALA A 562 -14.16 -22.69 -8.95
N PRO A 563 -14.61 -21.98 -7.88
CA PRO A 563 -14.72 -20.49 -7.81
C PRO A 563 -13.47 -19.78 -7.34
N LEU A 564 -12.56 -20.43 -6.62
CA LEU A 564 -11.34 -19.80 -6.08
C LEU A 564 -10.16 -19.85 -7.06
N PHE A 565 -10.32 -20.45 -8.21
CA PHE A 565 -9.26 -20.60 -9.23
C PHE A 565 -7.97 -21.20 -8.67
N THR A 566 -8.13 -22.21 -7.83
CA THR A 566 -7.08 -23.07 -7.27
C THR A 566 -7.64 -24.45 -6.95
N ASP A 567 -6.84 -25.50 -7.13
CA ASP A 567 -7.16 -26.85 -6.71
C ASP A 567 -6.51 -27.22 -5.36
N ASN A 568 -5.81 -26.27 -4.74
CA ASN A 568 -5.05 -26.45 -3.49
C ASN A 568 -4.07 -27.64 -3.54
N LYS A 569 -3.45 -27.88 -4.69
CA LYS A 569 -2.47 -28.96 -4.90
C LYS A 569 -1.14 -28.43 -5.40
N MET A 570 -0.12 -29.25 -5.23
CA MET A 570 1.23 -28.98 -5.74
C MET A 570 1.37 -29.38 -7.20
N HIS A 571 1.89 -28.48 -8.02
CA HIS A 571 2.19 -28.74 -9.43
C HIS A 571 3.59 -28.28 -9.81
N ASP A 572 4.27 -29.09 -10.65
CA ASP A 572 5.52 -28.71 -11.31
C ASP A 572 5.21 -27.95 -12.59
N VAL A 573 5.21 -26.63 -12.50
CA VAL A 573 5.01 -25.73 -13.64
C VAL A 573 6.32 -25.26 -14.27
N LYS A 574 7.44 -25.96 -13.99
CA LYS A 574 8.78 -25.65 -14.48
C LYS A 574 9.30 -24.29 -14.07
N SER A 575 8.82 -23.80 -12.93
CA SER A 575 9.25 -22.51 -12.36
C SER A 575 10.38 -22.65 -11.34
N ARG A 576 10.88 -23.87 -11.08
CA ARG A 576 11.97 -24.13 -10.13
C ARG A 576 13.16 -23.22 -10.40
N CYS A 577 13.68 -22.56 -9.38
CA CYS A 577 14.94 -21.84 -9.39
C CYS A 577 16.07 -22.64 -8.73
N TYR A 578 17.30 -22.11 -8.77
CA TYR A 578 18.51 -22.83 -8.33
C TYR A 578 18.47 -23.34 -6.89
N TYR A 579 17.95 -22.54 -5.97
CA TYR A 579 17.89 -22.89 -4.54
C TYR A 579 16.65 -23.66 -4.11
N ASP A 580 15.68 -23.82 -5.01
CA ASP A 580 14.48 -24.58 -4.66
C ASP A 580 14.82 -26.02 -4.37
N THR A 581 14.45 -26.50 -3.20
CA THR A 581 14.60 -27.89 -2.78
C THR A 581 13.58 -28.81 -3.45
N VAL A 582 12.47 -28.24 -3.94
CA VAL A 582 11.38 -28.93 -4.64
C VAL A 582 11.13 -28.32 -6.02
N SER A 583 10.46 -29.05 -6.91
CA SER A 583 10.07 -28.58 -8.24
C SER A 583 8.60 -28.20 -8.33
N SER A 584 7.81 -28.55 -7.31
CA SER A 584 6.36 -28.35 -7.30
C SER A 584 5.97 -27.33 -6.23
N PHE A 585 4.97 -26.50 -6.53
CA PHE A 585 4.46 -25.47 -5.66
C PHE A 585 2.93 -25.52 -5.61
N TYR A 586 2.36 -25.11 -4.48
CA TYR A 586 0.91 -25.01 -4.34
C TYR A 586 0.33 -23.96 -5.29
N THR A 587 -0.77 -24.32 -5.95
CA THR A 587 -1.50 -23.46 -6.86
C THR A 587 -2.10 -22.28 -6.09
N PRO A 588 -1.68 -21.02 -6.34
CA PRO A 588 -2.31 -19.87 -5.72
C PRO A 588 -3.68 -19.60 -6.35
N THR A 589 -4.58 -18.94 -5.59
CA THR A 589 -5.79 -18.37 -6.17
C THR A 589 -5.44 -17.33 -7.25
N LEU A 590 -6.29 -17.20 -8.29
CA LEU A 590 -6.15 -16.14 -9.30
C LEU A 590 -7.07 -14.93 -9.03
N ILE A 591 -7.85 -14.96 -7.94
CA ILE A 591 -8.67 -13.81 -7.56
C ILE A 591 -7.76 -12.67 -7.11
N GLU A 592 -7.98 -11.47 -7.66
CA GLU A 592 -7.10 -10.30 -7.54
C GLU A 592 -5.69 -10.53 -8.10
N VAL A 593 -5.50 -11.45 -9.04
CA VAL A 593 -4.16 -11.68 -9.62
C VAL A 593 -3.58 -10.43 -10.29
N TRP A 594 -4.41 -9.50 -10.72
CA TRP A 594 -4.03 -8.19 -11.24
C TRP A 594 -3.22 -7.34 -10.25
N ARG A 595 -3.34 -7.62 -8.93
CA ARG A 595 -2.64 -6.90 -7.86
C ARG A 595 -1.42 -7.63 -7.33
N THR A 596 -1.20 -8.90 -7.73
CA THR A 596 -0.18 -9.77 -7.12
C THR A 596 1.13 -9.87 -7.90
N SER A 597 1.38 -8.94 -8.84
CA SER A 597 2.72 -8.82 -9.44
C SER A 597 3.77 -8.44 -8.36
N PRO A 598 5.03 -8.94 -8.43
CA PRO A 598 5.57 -9.85 -9.44
C PRO A 598 5.10 -11.30 -9.25
N TYR A 599 4.96 -12.03 -10.36
CA TYR A 599 4.35 -13.35 -10.42
C TYR A 599 5.31 -14.50 -10.18
N LEU A 600 4.74 -15.68 -9.88
CA LEU A 600 5.36 -16.93 -9.45
C LEU A 600 5.95 -16.85 -8.03
N HIS A 601 6.35 -18.02 -7.52
CA HIS A 601 6.84 -18.18 -6.14
C HIS A 601 8.10 -17.36 -5.83
N ASP A 602 8.84 -16.96 -6.83
CA ASP A 602 10.09 -16.18 -6.74
C ASP A 602 9.98 -14.78 -7.36
N GLY A 603 8.79 -14.36 -7.80
CA GLY A 603 8.55 -13.02 -8.30
C GLY A 603 9.33 -12.61 -9.55
N ARG A 604 9.65 -13.55 -10.44
CA ARG A 604 10.51 -13.30 -11.61
C ARG A 604 9.87 -12.51 -12.75
N TYR A 605 8.56 -12.44 -12.82
CA TYR A 605 7.83 -11.73 -13.87
C TYR A 605 6.92 -10.65 -13.30
N VAL A 606 7.04 -9.44 -13.79
CA VAL A 606 6.13 -8.33 -13.45
C VAL A 606 4.96 -8.24 -14.41
N ASP A 607 5.13 -8.69 -15.65
CA ASP A 607 4.08 -8.77 -16.66
C ASP A 607 3.51 -10.20 -16.71
N MET A 608 2.18 -10.30 -16.64
CA MET A 608 1.48 -11.59 -16.74
C MET A 608 1.73 -12.28 -18.08
N LYS A 609 1.92 -11.53 -19.16
CA LYS A 609 2.24 -12.08 -20.48
C LYS A 609 3.57 -12.84 -20.49
N ASP A 610 4.56 -12.38 -19.72
CA ASP A 610 5.87 -13.02 -19.62
C ASP A 610 5.81 -14.37 -18.89
N VAL A 611 4.83 -14.56 -17.99
CA VAL A 611 4.58 -15.86 -17.36
C VAL A 611 4.31 -16.94 -18.41
N PHE A 612 3.60 -16.59 -19.49
CA PHE A 612 3.29 -17.51 -20.57
C PHE A 612 4.41 -17.58 -21.62
N LYS A 613 4.93 -16.43 -22.08
CA LYS A 613 5.93 -16.37 -23.15
C LYS A 613 7.31 -16.87 -22.73
N HIS A 614 7.75 -16.47 -21.56
CA HIS A 614 9.10 -16.79 -21.06
C HIS A 614 9.06 -17.87 -19.99
N GLY A 615 8.06 -17.86 -19.12
CA GLY A 615 7.88 -18.85 -18.07
C GLY A 615 7.36 -20.19 -18.56
N LYS A 616 6.79 -20.27 -19.77
CA LYS A 616 6.18 -21.47 -20.34
C LYS A 616 5.23 -22.15 -19.34
N HIS A 617 4.53 -21.35 -18.57
CA HIS A 617 3.55 -21.82 -17.58
C HIS A 617 2.50 -22.69 -18.30
N CYS A 618 2.06 -23.76 -17.69
CA CYS A 618 1.17 -24.79 -18.25
C CYS A 618 1.79 -25.74 -19.30
N GLY A 619 3.07 -25.62 -19.61
CA GLY A 619 3.74 -26.57 -20.53
C GLY A 619 3.76 -28.04 -20.07
N VAL A 620 3.30 -28.31 -18.83
CA VAL A 620 3.19 -29.68 -18.27
C VAL A 620 1.74 -30.19 -18.26
N ALA A 621 0.76 -29.27 -18.06
CA ALA A 621 -0.65 -29.61 -17.92
C ALA A 621 -1.50 -29.26 -19.16
N GLY A 622 -0.96 -28.42 -20.06
CA GLY A 622 -1.61 -27.97 -21.28
C GLY A 622 -0.62 -27.32 -22.24
N ASP A 623 -1.08 -26.91 -23.40
CA ASP A 623 -0.21 -26.39 -24.47
C ASP A 623 -0.49 -24.90 -24.71
N VAL A 624 0.10 -24.03 -23.88
CA VAL A 624 0.10 -22.58 -24.13
C VAL A 624 1.00 -22.24 -25.33
N ALA A 625 1.95 -23.11 -25.69
CA ALA A 625 2.84 -22.90 -26.83
C ALA A 625 2.11 -22.92 -28.19
N GLY A 626 0.89 -23.47 -28.24
CA GLY A 626 0.04 -23.42 -29.43
C GLY A 626 -0.78 -22.13 -29.59
N LEU A 627 -0.80 -21.25 -28.58
CA LEU A 627 -1.56 -20.00 -28.64
C LEU A 627 -0.82 -18.91 -29.42
N THR A 628 -1.57 -18.15 -30.22
CA THR A 628 -1.05 -16.93 -30.85
C THR A 628 -0.82 -15.83 -29.82
N ASP A 629 -0.05 -14.80 -30.18
CA ASP A 629 0.18 -13.63 -29.33
C ASP A 629 -1.13 -12.91 -28.95
N GLU A 630 -2.10 -12.85 -29.87
CA GLU A 630 -3.42 -12.27 -29.64
C GLU A 630 -4.23 -13.11 -28.63
N GLN A 631 -4.18 -14.44 -28.77
CA GLN A 631 -4.84 -15.34 -27.83
C GLN A 631 -4.22 -15.25 -26.41
N ILE A 632 -2.91 -15.09 -26.32
CA ILE A 632 -2.23 -14.85 -25.04
C ILE A 632 -2.68 -13.50 -24.46
N ASP A 633 -2.80 -12.45 -25.27
CA ASP A 633 -3.29 -11.15 -24.83
C ASP A 633 -4.75 -11.20 -24.34
N ASP A 634 -5.59 -11.98 -25.00
CA ASP A 634 -6.97 -12.23 -24.59
C ASP A 634 -7.02 -12.98 -23.24
N LEU A 635 -6.19 -14.03 -23.08
CA LEU A 635 -6.08 -14.81 -21.85
C LEU A 635 -5.59 -13.94 -20.68
N VAL A 636 -4.57 -13.11 -20.90
CA VAL A 636 -4.03 -12.17 -19.90
C VAL A 636 -5.12 -11.18 -19.46
N GLU A 637 -5.88 -10.62 -20.40
CA GLU A 637 -6.98 -9.70 -20.07
C GLU A 637 -8.05 -10.36 -19.18
N TYR A 638 -8.38 -11.62 -19.46
CA TYR A 638 -9.30 -12.38 -18.60
C TYR A 638 -8.72 -12.60 -17.21
N LEU A 639 -7.47 -13.05 -17.10
CA LEU A 639 -6.82 -13.29 -15.81
C LEU A 639 -6.75 -12.00 -14.98
N LEU A 640 -6.37 -10.89 -15.61
CA LEU A 640 -6.33 -9.60 -14.93
C LEU A 640 -7.72 -9.06 -14.58
N SER A 641 -8.79 -9.63 -15.13
CA SER A 641 -10.19 -9.27 -14.80
C SER A 641 -10.75 -10.06 -13.59
N LEU A 642 -9.98 -11.05 -13.05
CA LEU A 642 -10.38 -11.87 -11.88
C LEU A 642 -10.10 -11.10 -10.52
#